data_0024cb87c0c018a92c0f31cc712207ca
#
_entry.id   0024cb87c0c018a92c0f31cc712207ca
#
_cell.length_a   1.000
_cell.length_b   1.000
_cell.length_c   1.000
_cell.angle_alpha   90.00
_cell.angle_beta   90.00
_cell.angle_gamma   90.00
#
_symmetry.space_group_name_H-M   'P 1'
#
loop_
_entity.id
_entity.type
_entity.pdbx_description
1 polymer ?
#
loop_
_entity_poly.entity_id
_entity_poly.type
_entity_poly.pdbx_seq_one_letter_code
_entity_poly.pdbx_strand_id
1 'polypeptide(L)'
;MNKKTLKTISALAAAVLAAQCSTAVFADSFDYSSVQDMGEGDYIGSEIAEETADEAYTELPMAYKPMGGVAPKIEIDLSDVDADEMFASLEASMDKLRAEQAEDTDAFTETQDASYNYTSDYYYAQLPASYQKTYREMAADFDTILSSTKSFEVMTLEGYDIFYMVPYTDENKAMAMTYAFMYSNPQYFFNDTVATATGNDGTKYILFITYNNYQNGSTRTAAKQKIDDITSSWMTAINACPDALAKETKIAELICANSKYHLNSKGDIIAEKANQTIVGCLLDKQCVCAGFSKTFTYFCHKAGIDCTGVVSDDHAWNMVKINGKWYETCLTAMNQSYTAYYDYDFVYYAAFNRGPGVLHAIFDNGATSGGYVVEDCMKKTFTYPTYATDMPLNIYTRVESKAARQATVYFKNALGATEYAIYTYTNGKYTYAGKVDGVNQADVKYLSYTINNMTVSGRCGFVVRALFANPVTKTNVWTGITSGNIVYANVQGSAVAKPKITKAQAGDGQVALNWSAVSGATNYAVYTYVNGKWSVAGYRTSTGMYVTGLTNGVKYGFAVKAYVNGVWSDIGSSDIVYATPAAAVAKPKITKAQAGNGQVALNWTSVSGATNYAVYTYLNGKWSVAGYRTSTGMYVTGLTNGVKYGFAVKAYVNGTWSAISSSDIVYATPAAGSAKPVITKAQGQNGQVALNWTSVNGATNYAVYTYLNGKWSLAGYRTATGMYVTGLTNGVKYGFAVKAYVNGAWTSITSSDIVYATPTANKSEISFVDTQELDSTVDIIDFSVVA
;
A
#
# COMPACT_ATOMS: atom_id res chain seq x y z
N MET A 1 -27.10 5.16 -28.90
CA MET A 1 -26.16 4.97 -27.78
C MET A 1 -26.36 6.11 -26.79
N ASN A 2 -26.44 5.81 -25.49
CA ASN A 2 -26.90 6.76 -24.48
C ASN A 2 -25.71 7.68 -24.05
N LYS A 3 -25.98 8.99 -23.86
CA LYS A 3 -24.97 10.00 -23.46
C LYS A 3 -24.09 9.63 -22.24
N LYS A 4 -24.56 8.73 -21.37
CA LYS A 4 -23.77 8.18 -20.27
C LYS A 4 -22.68 7.21 -20.73
N THR A 5 -22.93 6.43 -21.74
CA THR A 5 -21.97 5.45 -22.30
C THR A 5 -20.84 6.16 -23.08
N LEU A 6 -21.14 7.32 -23.72
CA LEU A 6 -20.12 8.11 -24.42
C LEU A 6 -19.14 8.78 -23.42
N LYS A 7 -19.64 9.26 -22.26
CA LYS A 7 -18.76 9.85 -21.22
C LYS A 7 -17.84 8.82 -20.56
N THR A 8 -18.30 7.59 -20.40
CA THR A 8 -17.49 6.51 -19.82
C THR A 8 -16.42 6.03 -20.80
N ILE A 9 -16.71 6.00 -22.10
CA ILE A 9 -15.74 5.63 -23.13
C ILE A 9 -14.69 6.74 -23.32
N SER A 10 -15.08 8.03 -23.24
CA SER A 10 -14.13 9.14 -23.29
C SER A 10 -13.22 9.20 -22.07
N ALA A 11 -13.73 8.88 -20.87
CA ALA A 11 -12.91 8.82 -19.66
C ALA A 11 -11.94 7.63 -19.66
N LEU A 12 -12.35 6.48 -20.20
CA LEU A 12 -11.47 5.32 -20.37
C LEU A 12 -10.40 5.54 -21.45
N ALA A 13 -10.76 6.20 -22.56
CA ALA A 13 -9.81 6.54 -23.63
C ALA A 13 -8.77 7.58 -23.15
N ALA A 14 -9.19 8.58 -22.36
CA ALA A 14 -8.27 9.54 -21.76
C ALA A 14 -7.32 8.91 -20.73
N ALA A 15 -7.81 7.94 -19.94
CA ALA A 15 -6.97 7.20 -19.00
C ALA A 15 -5.98 6.26 -19.68
N VAL A 16 -6.35 5.66 -20.82
CA VAL A 16 -5.47 4.79 -21.61
C VAL A 16 -4.44 5.60 -22.41
N LEU A 17 -4.81 6.79 -22.94
CA LEU A 17 -3.85 7.68 -23.59
C LEU A 17 -2.85 8.30 -22.58
N ALA A 18 -3.31 8.67 -21.38
CA ALA A 18 -2.41 9.15 -20.32
C ALA A 18 -1.43 8.07 -19.86
N ALA A 19 -1.84 6.78 -19.85
CA ALA A 19 -0.95 5.67 -19.52
C ALA A 19 0.03 5.29 -20.64
N GLN A 20 -0.24 5.65 -21.90
CA GLN A 20 0.63 5.33 -23.04
C GLN A 20 1.59 6.46 -23.45
N CYS A 21 1.30 7.71 -23.07
CA CYS A 21 2.21 8.84 -23.32
C CYS A 21 3.31 9.01 -22.26
N SER A 22 3.30 8.27 -21.14
CA SER A 22 4.28 8.41 -20.06
C SER A 22 5.57 7.60 -20.24
N THR A 23 5.74 6.86 -21.35
CA THR A 23 6.88 5.93 -21.49
C THR A 23 7.89 6.27 -22.59
N ALA A 24 7.81 7.40 -23.29
CA ALA A 24 8.60 7.61 -24.49
C ALA A 24 9.62 8.77 -24.49
N VAL A 25 9.73 9.66 -23.49
CA VAL A 25 10.67 10.80 -23.58
C VAL A 25 11.56 11.03 -22.36
N PHE A 26 11.26 10.53 -21.17
CA PHE A 26 12.17 10.66 -20.02
C PHE A 26 12.19 9.37 -19.21
N ALA A 27 13.28 8.62 -19.33
CA ALA A 27 13.58 7.47 -18.47
C ALA A 27 13.78 7.83 -16.97
N ASP A 28 13.65 9.10 -16.60
CA ASP A 28 13.83 9.65 -15.26
C ASP A 28 12.59 10.43 -14.74
N SER A 29 11.39 10.19 -15.26
CA SER A 29 10.19 10.84 -14.71
C SER A 29 9.82 10.20 -13.38
N PHE A 30 9.90 10.98 -12.29
CA PHE A 30 9.32 10.62 -11.00
C PHE A 30 7.81 10.45 -11.14
N ASP A 31 7.27 9.32 -10.67
CA ASP A 31 5.83 9.09 -10.60
C ASP A 31 5.25 9.88 -9.41
N TYR A 32 4.65 11.02 -9.71
CA TYR A 32 3.93 11.84 -8.73
C TYR A 32 2.52 11.29 -8.39
N SER A 33 2.08 10.22 -9.03
CA SER A 33 0.72 9.69 -8.84
C SER A 33 0.45 9.08 -7.46
N SER A 34 1.49 8.94 -6.62
CA SER A 34 1.35 8.43 -5.25
C SER A 34 1.14 9.52 -4.19
N VAL A 35 1.12 10.79 -4.58
CA VAL A 35 0.83 11.92 -3.67
C VAL A 35 -0.67 12.15 -3.65
N GLN A 36 -1.42 11.35 -2.90
CA GLN A 36 -2.81 11.65 -2.58
C GLN A 36 -2.89 12.64 -1.43
N ASP A 37 -3.52 13.80 -1.75
CA ASP A 37 -4.32 14.65 -0.87
C ASP A 37 -3.69 15.00 0.50
N MET A 38 -2.75 15.91 0.47
CA MET A 38 -2.50 16.78 1.61
C MET A 38 -2.71 18.20 1.11
N GLY A 39 -3.66 18.92 1.71
CA GLY A 39 -4.04 20.27 1.32
C GLY A 39 -2.84 21.20 1.16
N GLU A 40 -3.06 22.37 0.53
CA GLU A 40 -2.06 23.39 0.27
C GLU A 40 -1.11 23.53 1.47
N GLY A 41 0.16 23.16 1.24
CA GLY A 41 1.07 22.80 2.30
C GLY A 41 1.46 23.96 3.19
N ASP A 42 1.22 23.80 4.45
CA ASP A 42 1.83 24.61 5.48
C ASP A 42 3.35 24.49 5.39
N TYR A 43 4.01 25.63 5.32
CA TYR A 43 5.45 25.75 5.30
C TYR A 43 6.02 25.39 6.68
N ILE A 44 6.66 24.25 6.81
CA ILE A 44 7.20 23.75 8.07
C ILE A 44 8.68 24.12 8.19
N GLY A 45 8.97 25.43 8.11
CA GLY A 45 10.35 25.91 8.20
C GLY A 45 10.88 26.09 9.63
N SER A 46 10.01 26.33 10.60
CA SER A 46 10.40 26.76 11.96
C SER A 46 10.53 25.64 12.99
N GLU A 47 9.94 24.48 12.76
CA GLU A 47 9.95 23.39 13.77
C GLU A 47 11.13 22.41 13.64
N ILE A 48 11.93 22.51 12.57
CA ILE A 48 13.08 21.63 12.33
C ILE A 48 14.39 22.28 12.79
N ALA A 49 14.32 23.46 13.37
CA ALA A 49 15.44 24.37 13.61
C ALA A 49 16.32 24.03 14.84
N GLU A 50 16.33 22.80 15.32
CA GLU A 50 17.28 22.41 16.40
C GLU A 50 18.54 21.67 15.88
N GLU A 51 18.93 21.88 14.63
CA GLU A 51 20.31 21.65 14.26
C GLU A 51 21.09 22.93 14.63
N THR A 52 21.83 22.84 15.69
CA THR A 52 22.67 23.93 16.17
C THR A 52 23.56 24.42 15.03
N ALA A 53 23.36 25.68 14.68
CA ALA A 53 24.12 26.38 13.64
C ALA A 53 25.56 26.71 14.11
N ASP A 54 26.34 25.69 14.40
CA ASP A 54 27.77 25.82 14.62
C ASP A 54 28.57 25.48 13.35
N GLU A 55 27.90 25.56 12.18
CA GLU A 55 28.59 25.37 10.92
C GLU A 55 29.24 26.67 10.48
N ALA A 56 30.54 26.62 10.32
CA ALA A 56 31.32 27.75 9.79
C ALA A 56 30.75 28.19 8.43
N TYR A 57 30.60 29.50 8.24
CA TYR A 57 30.20 30.08 6.94
C TYR A 57 31.12 29.53 5.84
N THR A 58 30.53 28.93 4.82
CA THR A 58 31.26 28.45 3.65
C THR A 58 31.15 29.50 2.55
N GLU A 59 32.29 29.98 2.06
CA GLU A 59 32.31 30.92 0.94
C GLU A 59 31.74 30.28 -0.31
N LEU A 60 31.12 31.11 -1.16
CA LEU A 60 30.62 30.65 -2.45
C LEU A 60 31.79 30.18 -3.31
N PRO A 61 31.69 29.02 -3.95
CA PRO A 61 32.81 28.39 -4.64
C PRO A 61 33.27 29.11 -5.93
N MET A 62 32.55 30.15 -6.37
CA MET A 62 32.81 30.81 -7.63
C MET A 62 32.70 32.36 -7.54
N ALA A 63 33.61 33.04 -8.17
CA ALA A 63 33.52 34.47 -8.43
C ALA A 63 32.64 34.70 -9.67
N TYR A 64 31.53 35.40 -9.49
CA TYR A 64 30.71 35.84 -10.61
C TYR A 64 31.31 37.06 -11.26
N LYS A 65 31.32 37.12 -12.58
CA LYS A 65 31.60 38.39 -13.28
C LYS A 65 30.33 39.22 -13.33
N PRO A 66 30.40 40.55 -13.23
CA PRO A 66 29.27 41.42 -13.50
C PRO A 66 28.63 41.09 -14.86
N MET A 67 27.34 40.98 -14.91
CA MET A 67 26.61 40.52 -16.10
C MET A 67 25.77 41.67 -16.64
N GLY A 68 26.39 42.52 -17.42
CA GLY A 68 25.69 43.53 -18.20
C GLY A 68 24.79 42.86 -19.25
N GLY A 69 23.71 43.44 -19.64
CA GLY A 69 22.80 42.85 -20.67
C GLY A 69 21.43 43.50 -20.78
N VAL A 70 21.19 44.58 -20.06
CA VAL A 70 20.06 45.47 -20.34
C VAL A 70 20.52 46.47 -21.40
N ALA A 71 19.69 46.69 -22.42
CA ALA A 71 20.00 47.67 -23.45
C ALA A 71 20.16 49.07 -22.82
N PRO A 72 21.16 49.85 -23.23
CA PRO A 72 21.30 51.21 -22.72
C PRO A 72 20.06 52.02 -23.06
N LYS A 73 19.81 53.06 -22.23
CA LYS A 73 18.75 54.02 -22.54
C LYS A 73 19.02 54.65 -23.90
N ILE A 74 18.04 54.57 -24.78
CA ILE A 74 18.08 55.14 -26.13
C ILE A 74 17.31 56.46 -26.10
N GLU A 75 17.90 57.51 -26.55
CA GLU A 75 17.21 58.77 -26.81
C GLU A 75 17.25 59.01 -28.33
N ILE A 76 16.08 59.23 -28.93
CA ILE A 76 15.94 59.47 -30.37
C ILE A 76 15.63 60.95 -30.56
N ASP A 77 16.40 61.59 -31.47
CA ASP A 77 16.16 62.96 -31.83
C ASP A 77 15.02 63.10 -32.82
N LEU A 78 13.98 63.84 -32.45
CA LEU A 78 12.83 64.13 -33.29
C LEU A 78 12.87 65.56 -33.88
N SER A 79 13.98 66.24 -33.77
CA SER A 79 14.07 67.65 -34.25
C SER A 79 13.75 67.81 -35.75
N ASP A 80 13.99 66.81 -36.54
CA ASP A 80 13.72 66.84 -37.98
C ASP A 80 12.44 66.10 -38.37
N VAL A 81 11.61 65.65 -37.41
CA VAL A 81 10.38 64.88 -37.60
C VAL A 81 9.21 65.62 -36.95
N ASP A 82 8.08 65.66 -37.60
CA ASP A 82 6.83 66.07 -36.95
C ASP A 82 6.32 64.88 -36.10
N ALA A 83 6.50 65.05 -34.77
CA ALA A 83 6.11 64.02 -33.81
C ALA A 83 4.62 63.73 -33.78
N ASP A 84 3.76 64.76 -34.04
CA ASP A 84 2.33 64.59 -34.09
C ASP A 84 1.90 63.84 -35.34
N GLU A 85 2.53 64.12 -36.49
CA GLU A 85 2.28 63.34 -37.73
C GLU A 85 2.76 61.91 -37.58
N MET A 86 3.88 61.68 -36.95
CA MET A 86 4.40 60.35 -36.66
C MET A 86 3.42 59.58 -35.72
N PHE A 87 3.00 60.19 -34.64
CA PHE A 87 2.04 59.61 -33.72
C PHE A 87 0.75 59.27 -34.43
N ALA A 88 0.17 60.16 -35.22
CA ALA A 88 -1.03 59.95 -35.98
C ALA A 88 -0.92 58.83 -37.01
N SER A 89 0.28 58.70 -37.66
CA SER A 89 0.54 57.63 -38.62
C SER A 89 0.57 56.26 -37.96
N LEU A 90 1.27 56.14 -36.81
CA LEU A 90 1.33 54.88 -36.07
C LEU A 90 -0.02 54.50 -35.47
N GLU A 91 -0.79 55.49 -34.97
CA GLU A 91 -2.13 55.23 -34.44
C GLU A 91 -3.08 54.77 -35.58
N ALA A 92 -3.03 55.38 -36.77
CA ALA A 92 -3.80 54.95 -37.92
C ALA A 92 -3.42 53.50 -38.39
N SER A 93 -2.15 53.09 -38.23
CA SER A 93 -1.76 51.72 -38.42
C SER A 93 -2.41 50.76 -37.43
N MET A 94 -2.47 51.13 -36.16
CA MET A 94 -3.16 50.37 -35.13
C MET A 94 -4.67 50.31 -35.36
N ASP A 95 -5.31 51.43 -35.71
CA ASP A 95 -6.75 51.46 -36.02
C ASP A 95 -7.11 50.49 -37.17
N LYS A 96 -6.25 50.40 -38.15
CA LYS A 96 -6.42 49.48 -39.26
C LYS A 96 -6.34 48.03 -38.79
N LEU A 97 -5.39 47.67 -37.94
CA LEU A 97 -5.31 46.33 -37.33
C LEU A 97 -6.50 46.00 -36.45
N ARG A 98 -6.98 46.96 -35.63
CA ARG A 98 -8.18 46.82 -34.79
C ARG A 98 -9.44 46.59 -35.65
N ALA A 99 -9.60 47.31 -36.77
CA ALA A 99 -10.72 47.19 -37.66
C ALA A 99 -10.76 45.83 -38.40
N GLU A 100 -9.60 45.40 -38.89
CA GLU A 100 -9.43 44.08 -39.57
C GLU A 100 -9.70 42.90 -38.63
N GLN A 101 -9.32 43.04 -37.35
CA GLN A 101 -9.61 42.02 -36.32
C GLN A 101 -11.10 41.91 -35.98
N ALA A 102 -11.84 43.07 -36.04
CA ALA A 102 -13.27 43.09 -35.83
C ALA A 102 -14.07 42.43 -36.95
N GLU A 103 -13.53 42.38 -38.17
CA GLU A 103 -14.15 41.71 -39.35
C GLU A 103 -13.90 40.18 -39.35
N ASP A 104 -12.83 39.70 -38.69
CA ASP A 104 -12.43 38.30 -38.67
C ASP A 104 -13.03 37.49 -37.48
N THR A 105 -14.00 38.07 -36.74
CA THR A 105 -14.62 37.46 -35.53
C THR A 105 -15.48 36.23 -35.80
N ASP A 106 -15.72 35.83 -37.07
CA ASP A 106 -16.39 34.57 -37.41
C ASP A 106 -15.47 33.35 -37.42
N ALA A 107 -14.15 33.53 -37.32
CA ALA A 107 -13.15 32.44 -37.37
C ALA A 107 -12.46 32.14 -36.01
N PHE A 108 -12.69 32.94 -34.96
CA PHE A 108 -12.03 32.80 -33.70
C PHE A 108 -12.99 32.53 -32.50
N THR A 109 -13.69 31.41 -32.57
CA THR A 109 -14.20 30.76 -31.37
C THR A 109 -13.26 29.61 -30.98
N GLU A 110 -12.06 29.93 -30.51
CA GLU A 110 -11.36 28.96 -29.66
C GLU A 110 -10.31 29.63 -28.78
N THR A 111 -10.53 29.44 -27.50
CA THR A 111 -9.55 29.58 -26.44
C THR A 111 -8.82 30.93 -26.41
N GLN A 112 -9.47 31.95 -25.88
CA GLN A 112 -8.73 32.80 -24.97
C GLN A 112 -8.12 31.86 -23.93
N ASP A 113 -6.90 31.41 -24.16
CA ASP A 113 -6.03 30.96 -23.12
C ASP A 113 -6.14 32.03 -22.06
N ALA A 114 -6.58 31.67 -20.83
CA ALA A 114 -6.90 32.65 -19.81
C ALA A 114 -5.68 33.59 -19.74
N SER A 115 -5.79 34.71 -20.41
CA SER A 115 -4.70 35.69 -20.51
C SER A 115 -4.30 36.02 -19.09
N TYR A 116 -3.01 35.92 -18.78
CA TYR A 116 -2.50 36.33 -17.48
C TYR A 116 -3.20 37.62 -17.10
N ASN A 117 -3.82 37.62 -15.94
CA ASN A 117 -4.57 38.77 -15.50
C ASN A 117 -3.57 39.84 -14.99
N TYR A 118 -3.03 40.64 -15.94
CA TYR A 118 -2.08 41.69 -15.61
C TYR A 118 -2.60 42.69 -14.60
N THR A 119 -3.91 42.77 -14.37
CA THR A 119 -4.49 43.63 -13.32
C THR A 119 -4.21 43.12 -11.93
N SER A 120 -3.79 41.87 -11.78
CA SER A 120 -3.27 41.30 -10.53
C SER A 120 -1.74 41.38 -10.43
N ASP A 121 -1.07 41.89 -11.47
CA ASP A 121 0.38 42.08 -11.46
C ASP A 121 0.83 43.03 -10.35
N TYR A 122 1.95 42.70 -9.74
CA TYR A 122 2.48 43.45 -8.59
C TYR A 122 2.76 44.92 -8.89
N TYR A 123 3.29 45.25 -10.05
CA TYR A 123 3.61 46.62 -10.45
C TYR A 123 2.36 47.35 -10.94
N TYR A 124 1.54 46.74 -11.79
CA TYR A 124 0.32 47.34 -12.30
C TYR A 124 -0.57 47.87 -11.19
N ALA A 125 -0.76 47.11 -10.14
CA ALA A 125 -1.60 47.51 -9.01
C ALA A 125 -1.12 48.77 -8.28
N GLN A 126 0.15 49.13 -8.43
CA GLN A 126 0.75 50.30 -7.80
C GLN A 126 0.81 51.54 -8.71
N LEU A 127 0.54 51.38 -10.00
CA LEU A 127 0.55 52.50 -10.94
C LEU A 127 -0.61 53.50 -10.63
N PRO A 128 -0.40 54.81 -10.85
CA PRO A 128 -1.50 55.78 -10.84
C PRO A 128 -2.56 55.44 -11.89
N ALA A 129 -3.82 55.80 -11.64
CA ALA A 129 -4.95 55.43 -12.48
C ALA A 129 -4.78 55.82 -13.98
N SER A 130 -4.16 56.94 -14.26
CA SER A 130 -3.85 57.35 -15.64
C SER A 130 -2.88 56.36 -16.32
N TYR A 131 -1.81 56.01 -15.63
CA TYR A 131 -0.83 55.03 -16.15
C TYR A 131 -1.41 53.62 -16.24
N GLN A 132 -2.30 53.22 -15.32
CA GLN A 132 -3.03 51.97 -15.45
C GLN A 132 -3.92 51.96 -16.70
N LYS A 133 -4.54 53.11 -17.06
CA LYS A 133 -5.32 53.22 -18.27
C LYS A 133 -4.44 53.00 -19.51
N THR A 134 -3.34 53.76 -19.59
CA THR A 134 -2.35 53.63 -20.70
C THR A 134 -1.81 52.20 -20.79
N TYR A 135 -1.50 51.55 -19.66
CA TYR A 135 -1.04 50.15 -19.63
C TYR A 135 -2.05 49.21 -20.25
N ARG A 136 -3.35 49.36 -19.93
CA ARG A 136 -4.42 48.54 -20.52
C ARG A 136 -4.60 48.79 -22.01
N GLU A 137 -4.51 50.04 -22.44
CA GLU A 137 -4.60 50.40 -23.85
C GLU A 137 -3.44 49.76 -24.64
N MET A 138 -2.21 49.92 -24.14
CA MET A 138 -1.03 49.23 -24.71
C MET A 138 -1.22 47.71 -24.76
N ALA A 139 -1.70 47.09 -23.67
CA ALA A 139 -1.93 45.62 -23.65
C ALA A 139 -2.93 45.17 -24.71
N ALA A 140 -4.03 45.92 -24.87
CA ALA A 140 -5.07 45.62 -25.87
C ALA A 140 -4.52 45.73 -27.31
N ASP A 141 -3.72 46.75 -27.55
CA ASP A 141 -3.07 46.94 -28.84
C ASP A 141 -2.03 45.87 -29.16
N PHE A 142 -1.20 45.54 -28.16
CA PHE A 142 -0.18 44.50 -28.33
C PHE A 142 -0.79 43.09 -28.44
N ASP A 143 -1.93 42.82 -27.83
CA ASP A 143 -2.74 41.62 -28.07
C ASP A 143 -3.28 41.57 -29.49
N THR A 144 -3.74 42.73 -30.02
CA THR A 144 -4.18 42.89 -31.40
C THR A 144 -3.01 42.56 -32.35
N ILE A 145 -1.83 43.13 -32.13
CA ILE A 145 -0.62 42.86 -32.91
C ILE A 145 -0.26 41.36 -32.84
N LEU A 146 -0.24 40.78 -31.61
CA LEU A 146 0.21 39.40 -31.39
C LEU A 146 -0.72 38.39 -32.09
N SER A 147 -2.01 38.64 -32.13
CA SER A 147 -3.01 37.79 -32.75
C SER A 147 -3.18 37.99 -34.26
N SER A 148 -2.83 39.17 -34.79
CA SER A 148 -2.97 39.52 -36.21
C SER A 148 -1.95 38.81 -37.09
N THR A 149 -2.40 38.29 -38.23
CA THR A 149 -1.56 37.80 -39.33
C THR A 149 -1.09 38.88 -40.27
N LYS A 150 -1.57 40.14 -40.10
CA LYS A 150 -1.24 41.29 -40.95
C LYS A 150 0.01 42.01 -40.44
N SER A 151 0.64 42.74 -41.35
CA SER A 151 1.78 43.62 -41.02
C SER A 151 1.27 44.92 -40.41
N PHE A 152 2.05 45.49 -39.52
CA PHE A 152 1.88 46.85 -39.03
C PHE A 152 2.96 47.76 -39.59
N GLU A 153 2.71 49.06 -39.61
CA GLU A 153 3.63 50.04 -40.12
C GLU A 153 4.70 50.38 -39.04
N VAL A 154 5.89 50.70 -39.51
CA VAL A 154 6.97 51.19 -38.67
C VAL A 154 7.51 52.47 -39.23
N MET A 155 8.02 53.32 -38.36
CA MET A 155 8.83 54.48 -38.76
C MET A 155 10.30 54.23 -38.35
N THR A 156 11.20 54.26 -39.29
CA THR A 156 12.60 53.98 -39.06
C THR A 156 13.32 55.28 -38.77
N LEU A 157 13.83 55.51 -37.57
CA LEU A 157 14.61 56.61 -37.13
C LEU A 157 15.91 56.14 -36.51
N GLU A 158 17.03 56.75 -36.89
CA GLU A 158 18.38 56.40 -36.37
C GLU A 158 18.68 54.87 -36.44
N GLY A 159 18.03 54.15 -37.40
CA GLY A 159 18.18 52.69 -37.53
C GLY A 159 17.30 51.85 -36.59
N TYR A 160 16.36 52.49 -35.90
CA TYR A 160 15.37 51.83 -35.08
C TYR A 160 13.98 51.83 -35.72
N ASP A 161 13.33 50.70 -35.78
CA ASP A 161 11.97 50.53 -36.32
C ASP A 161 10.92 50.74 -35.18
N ILE A 162 10.39 51.98 -35.15
CA ILE A 162 9.40 52.41 -34.17
C ILE A 162 8.01 52.01 -34.64
N PHE A 163 7.24 51.34 -33.77
CA PHE A 163 5.91 50.88 -34.15
C PHE A 163 4.79 51.42 -33.26
N TYR A 164 5.13 51.93 -32.07
CA TYR A 164 4.17 52.42 -31.11
C TYR A 164 4.79 53.60 -30.29
N MET A 165 3.96 54.58 -29.96
CA MET A 165 4.35 55.74 -29.19
C MET A 165 3.39 55.99 -28.04
N VAL A 166 3.92 56.40 -26.90
CA VAL A 166 3.12 56.81 -25.74
C VAL A 166 3.58 58.16 -25.22
N PRO A 167 2.74 59.22 -25.26
CA PRO A 167 3.08 60.53 -24.67
C PRO A 167 3.10 60.43 -23.13
N TYR A 168 3.97 61.19 -22.49
CA TYR A 168 4.08 61.21 -21.03
C TYR A 168 4.40 62.58 -20.47
N THR A 169 4.04 62.78 -19.19
CA THR A 169 4.36 64.00 -18.45
C THR A 169 5.35 63.78 -17.30
N ASP A 170 5.48 62.56 -16.80
CA ASP A 170 6.38 62.18 -15.72
C ASP A 170 7.24 61.01 -16.21
N GLU A 171 8.52 61.27 -16.47
CA GLU A 171 9.44 60.30 -17.05
C GLU A 171 9.67 59.08 -16.14
N ASN A 172 9.81 59.30 -14.83
CA ASN A 172 10.02 58.17 -13.92
C ASN A 172 8.83 57.22 -13.93
N LYS A 173 7.59 57.74 -13.91
CA LYS A 173 6.38 56.91 -13.92
C LYS A 173 6.17 56.25 -15.30
N ALA A 174 6.45 56.94 -16.37
CA ALA A 174 6.36 56.43 -17.72
C ALA A 174 7.32 55.27 -17.95
N MET A 175 8.60 55.46 -17.61
CA MET A 175 9.63 54.45 -17.72
C MET A 175 9.32 53.24 -16.80
N ALA A 176 8.92 53.53 -15.54
CA ALA A 176 8.53 52.43 -14.63
C ALA A 176 7.35 51.63 -15.13
N MET A 177 6.31 52.30 -15.67
CA MET A 177 5.18 51.61 -16.34
C MET A 177 5.64 50.75 -17.50
N THR A 178 6.55 51.31 -18.32
CA THR A 178 7.07 50.61 -19.51
C THR A 178 7.87 49.36 -19.13
N TYR A 179 8.80 49.47 -18.16
CA TYR A 179 9.52 48.30 -17.65
C TYR A 179 8.58 47.29 -17.03
N ALA A 180 7.61 47.72 -16.22
CA ALA A 180 6.60 46.85 -15.68
C ALA A 180 5.83 46.13 -16.79
N PHE A 181 5.43 46.86 -17.84
CA PHE A 181 4.73 46.29 -18.99
C PHE A 181 5.57 45.23 -19.73
N MET A 182 6.82 45.55 -20.04
CA MET A 182 7.70 44.65 -20.82
C MET A 182 8.09 43.38 -20.04
N TYR A 183 8.25 43.46 -18.74
CA TYR A 183 8.68 42.34 -17.91
C TYR A 183 7.52 41.50 -17.37
N SER A 184 6.32 42.09 -17.29
CA SER A 184 5.12 41.36 -16.91
C SER A 184 4.37 40.76 -18.11
N ASN A 185 4.66 41.23 -19.32
CA ASN A 185 4.02 40.75 -20.56
C ASN A 185 5.04 40.25 -21.59
N PRO A 186 5.83 39.23 -21.26
CA PRO A 186 6.90 38.76 -22.13
C PRO A 186 6.39 38.07 -23.40
N GLN A 187 5.12 37.76 -23.51
CA GLN A 187 4.48 37.26 -24.74
C GLN A 187 4.52 38.23 -25.91
N TYR A 188 4.72 39.53 -25.64
CA TYR A 188 4.88 40.54 -26.69
C TYR A 188 6.33 40.61 -27.20
N PHE A 189 6.83 39.45 -27.63
CA PHE A 189 8.22 39.24 -28.05
C PHE A 189 8.67 40.12 -29.23
N PHE A 190 7.74 40.66 -30.00
CA PHE A 190 8.03 41.59 -31.10
C PHE A 190 8.49 42.94 -30.65
N ASN A 191 8.38 43.28 -29.36
CA ASN A 191 8.89 44.44 -28.73
C ASN A 191 10.23 44.13 -28.04
N ASP A 192 11.34 44.72 -28.56
CA ASP A 192 12.68 44.47 -28.05
C ASP A 192 13.05 45.41 -26.93
N THR A 193 12.97 46.72 -27.19
CA THR A 193 13.40 47.79 -26.32
C THR A 193 12.53 49.01 -26.52
N VAL A 194 12.80 50.02 -25.74
CA VAL A 194 12.16 51.33 -25.83
C VAL A 194 13.20 52.45 -25.90
N ALA A 195 12.78 53.56 -26.50
CA ALA A 195 13.52 54.79 -26.48
C ALA A 195 12.68 55.92 -25.87
N THR A 196 13.31 56.96 -25.47
CA THR A 196 12.64 58.25 -25.14
C THR A 196 12.88 59.22 -26.29
N ALA A 197 11.94 60.15 -26.48
CA ALA A 197 12.09 61.24 -27.44
C ALA A 197 11.35 62.50 -26.97
N THR A 198 11.71 63.63 -27.50
CA THR A 198 11.03 64.90 -27.25
C THR A 198 10.67 65.54 -28.59
N GLY A 199 9.39 65.80 -28.76
CA GLY A 199 8.88 66.48 -29.95
C GLY A 199 9.22 67.96 -30.00
N ASN A 200 9.03 68.59 -31.14
CA ASN A 200 9.33 70.00 -31.37
C ASN A 200 8.45 70.95 -30.50
N ASP A 201 7.30 70.52 -30.05
CA ASP A 201 6.39 71.23 -29.16
C ASP A 201 6.75 71.00 -27.67
N GLY A 202 7.76 70.16 -27.33
CA GLY A 202 8.18 69.78 -25.99
C GLY A 202 7.47 68.59 -25.40
N THR A 203 6.55 67.96 -26.12
CA THR A 203 5.87 66.73 -25.72
C THR A 203 6.90 65.61 -25.67
N LYS A 204 6.87 64.84 -24.60
CA LYS A 204 7.76 63.68 -24.39
C LYS A 204 7.08 62.38 -24.69
N TYR A 205 7.78 61.43 -25.30
CA TYR A 205 7.26 60.16 -25.75
C TYR A 205 8.15 59.00 -25.31
N ILE A 206 7.50 57.85 -24.98
CA ILE A 206 8.14 56.52 -25.01
C ILE A 206 7.87 55.94 -26.39
N LEU A 207 8.94 55.52 -27.08
CA LEU A 207 8.92 54.89 -28.39
C LEU A 207 9.18 53.38 -28.22
N PHE A 208 8.28 52.53 -28.72
CA PHE A 208 8.46 51.07 -28.68
C PHE A 208 9.06 50.64 -30.01
N ILE A 209 10.11 49.82 -29.93
CA ILE A 209 10.95 49.42 -31.07
C ILE A 209 10.75 47.95 -31.36
N THR A 210 10.44 47.63 -32.63
CA THR A 210 10.39 46.27 -33.10
C THR A 210 11.71 45.84 -33.78
N TYR A 211 11.88 44.56 -34.00
CA TYR A 211 13.09 43.96 -34.57
C TYR A 211 12.77 42.68 -35.36
N ASN A 212 13.78 42.09 -35.97
CA ASN A 212 13.70 40.81 -36.70
C ASN A 212 12.54 40.73 -37.69
N ASN A 213 12.13 41.86 -38.28
CA ASN A 213 11.07 41.99 -39.23
C ASN A 213 9.71 41.53 -38.64
N TYR A 214 9.48 41.67 -37.35
CA TYR A 214 8.20 41.29 -36.71
C TYR A 214 7.05 42.25 -37.00
N GLN A 215 7.31 43.41 -37.63
CA GLN A 215 6.26 44.21 -38.26
C GLN A 215 5.53 43.40 -39.36
N ASN A 216 6.19 42.42 -39.99
CA ASN A 216 5.55 41.50 -40.94
C ASN A 216 4.74 40.44 -40.18
N GLY A 217 3.45 40.36 -40.52
CA GLY A 217 2.51 39.46 -39.85
C GLY A 217 2.89 37.99 -39.99
N SER A 218 3.36 37.53 -41.14
CA SER A 218 3.75 36.12 -41.33
C SER A 218 4.99 35.73 -40.56
N THR A 219 5.99 36.61 -40.44
CA THR A 219 7.20 36.40 -39.61
C THR A 219 6.82 36.29 -38.14
N ARG A 220 5.98 37.20 -37.62
CA ARG A 220 5.51 37.21 -36.28
C ARG A 220 4.68 35.98 -35.91
N THR A 221 3.72 35.60 -36.79
CA THR A 221 2.90 34.42 -36.59
C THR A 221 3.71 33.13 -36.58
N ALA A 222 4.72 33.00 -37.46
CA ALA A 222 5.61 31.85 -37.53
C ALA A 222 6.44 31.73 -36.21
N ALA A 223 6.90 32.83 -35.67
CA ALA A 223 7.62 32.84 -34.38
C ALA A 223 6.69 32.46 -33.24
N LYS A 224 5.49 33.05 -33.19
CA LYS A 224 4.45 32.72 -32.21
C LYS A 224 4.12 31.24 -32.19
N GLN A 225 3.88 30.62 -33.36
CA GLN A 225 3.58 29.19 -33.43
C GLN A 225 4.68 28.32 -32.81
N LYS A 226 5.94 28.62 -33.08
CA LYS A 226 7.06 27.88 -32.48
C LYS A 226 7.12 28.06 -30.97
N ILE A 227 6.85 29.28 -30.47
CA ILE A 227 6.77 29.56 -29.01
C ILE A 227 5.62 28.76 -28.39
N ASP A 228 4.43 28.73 -29.02
CA ASP A 228 3.24 28.01 -28.56
C ASP A 228 3.49 26.48 -28.53
N ASP A 229 4.20 25.93 -29.52
CA ASP A 229 4.57 24.52 -29.55
C ASP A 229 5.49 24.15 -28.38
N ILE A 230 6.51 24.95 -28.09
CA ILE A 230 7.41 24.76 -26.95
C ILE A 230 6.64 24.92 -25.64
N THR A 231 5.78 25.95 -25.56
CA THR A 231 4.96 26.23 -24.38
C THR A 231 4.07 25.05 -24.06
N SER A 232 3.34 24.51 -25.05
CA SER A 232 2.45 23.34 -24.88
C SER A 232 3.21 22.13 -24.36
N SER A 233 4.40 21.87 -24.93
CA SER A 233 5.27 20.77 -24.52
C SER A 233 5.74 20.93 -23.06
N TRP A 234 6.26 22.11 -22.69
CA TRP A 234 6.81 22.36 -21.36
C TRP A 234 5.71 22.43 -20.29
N MET A 235 4.58 23.07 -20.59
CA MET A 235 3.45 23.15 -19.68
C MET A 235 2.89 21.79 -19.30
N THR A 236 2.99 20.78 -20.17
CA THR A 236 2.64 19.39 -19.84
C THR A 236 3.49 18.88 -18.66
N ALA A 237 4.80 19.08 -18.71
CA ALA A 237 5.71 18.66 -17.64
C ALA A 237 5.55 19.54 -16.37
N ILE A 238 5.35 20.87 -16.54
CA ILE A 238 5.19 21.82 -15.45
C ILE A 238 3.88 21.50 -14.68
N ASN A 239 2.77 21.27 -15.38
CA ASN A 239 1.48 20.98 -14.76
C ASN A 239 1.41 19.60 -14.10
N ALA A 240 2.33 18.69 -14.42
CA ALA A 240 2.49 17.43 -13.71
C ALA A 240 3.14 17.59 -12.34
N CYS A 241 3.72 18.76 -12.04
CA CYS A 241 4.35 19.03 -10.75
C CYS A 241 3.30 19.28 -9.65
N PRO A 242 3.54 18.80 -8.40
CA PRO A 242 2.54 18.75 -7.36
C PRO A 242 2.16 20.12 -6.74
N ASP A 243 3.08 21.09 -6.74
CA ASP A 243 2.87 22.39 -6.12
C ASP A 243 3.60 23.52 -6.86
N ALA A 244 3.39 24.76 -6.42
CA ALA A 244 3.99 25.95 -7.04
C ALA A 244 5.53 25.91 -7.01
N LEU A 245 6.14 25.46 -5.92
CA LEU A 245 7.59 25.35 -5.80
C LEU A 245 8.18 24.32 -6.77
N ALA A 246 7.54 23.18 -6.90
CA ALA A 246 7.96 22.14 -7.84
C ALA A 246 7.79 22.61 -9.30
N LYS A 247 6.71 23.32 -9.60
CA LYS A 247 6.49 23.96 -10.92
C LYS A 247 7.57 24.99 -11.22
N GLU A 248 7.84 25.89 -10.29
CA GLU A 248 8.87 26.93 -10.40
C GLU A 248 10.27 26.32 -10.64
N THR A 249 10.62 25.31 -9.84
CA THR A 249 11.88 24.57 -10.00
C THR A 249 11.98 23.95 -11.39
N LYS A 250 10.89 23.32 -11.86
CA LYS A 250 10.83 22.73 -13.20
C LYS A 250 10.98 23.77 -14.31
N ILE A 251 10.34 24.94 -14.17
CA ILE A 251 10.47 26.05 -15.12
C ILE A 251 11.94 26.50 -15.22
N ALA A 252 12.58 26.75 -14.06
CA ALA A 252 13.97 27.17 -14.03
C ALA A 252 14.90 26.14 -14.70
N GLU A 253 14.70 24.85 -14.42
CA GLU A 253 15.48 23.76 -15.04
C GLU A 253 15.29 23.68 -16.55
N LEU A 254 14.04 23.78 -17.04
CA LEU A 254 13.75 23.73 -18.47
C LEU A 254 14.40 24.89 -19.22
N ILE A 255 14.33 26.09 -18.67
CA ILE A 255 14.94 27.28 -19.27
C ILE A 255 16.46 27.16 -19.29
N CYS A 256 17.07 26.79 -18.17
CA CYS A 256 18.53 26.66 -18.08
C CYS A 256 19.07 25.53 -18.97
N ALA A 257 18.29 24.45 -19.16
CA ALA A 257 18.65 23.36 -20.08
C ALA A 257 18.49 23.75 -21.56
N ASN A 258 17.51 24.62 -21.87
CA ASN A 258 17.23 25.00 -23.26
C ASN A 258 18.18 26.09 -23.78
N SER A 259 18.63 26.99 -22.91
CA SER A 259 19.29 28.23 -23.32
C SER A 259 20.62 28.42 -22.66
N LYS A 260 21.56 29.02 -23.39
CA LYS A 260 22.88 29.43 -22.89
C LYS A 260 22.98 30.94 -22.85
N TYR A 261 23.80 31.46 -21.94
CA TYR A 261 24.11 32.89 -21.93
C TYR A 261 24.86 33.26 -23.20
N HIS A 262 24.47 34.36 -23.86
CA HIS A 262 25.02 34.73 -25.15
C HIS A 262 26.34 35.47 -25.01
N LEU A 263 27.45 34.79 -25.28
CA LEU A 263 28.80 35.29 -25.23
C LEU A 263 29.49 35.12 -26.60
N ASN A 264 30.42 36.02 -26.92
CA ASN A 264 31.32 35.84 -28.03
C ASN A 264 32.46 34.86 -27.68
N SER A 265 33.32 34.56 -28.63
CA SER A 265 34.47 33.68 -28.44
C SER A 265 35.51 34.18 -27.45
N LYS A 266 35.43 35.44 -27.03
CA LYS A 266 36.30 36.06 -26.00
C LYS A 266 35.66 36.07 -24.61
N GLY A 267 34.39 35.63 -24.51
CA GLY A 267 33.63 35.68 -23.28
C GLY A 267 32.97 37.01 -23.00
N ASP A 268 32.91 37.91 -23.98
CA ASP A 268 32.19 39.20 -23.82
C ASP A 268 30.68 38.94 -24.12
N ILE A 269 29.85 39.70 -23.44
CA ILE A 269 28.39 39.61 -23.57
C ILE A 269 27.98 40.21 -24.91
N ILE A 270 27.13 39.44 -25.64
CA ILE A 270 26.51 39.95 -26.86
C ILE A 270 25.04 40.22 -26.54
N ALA A 271 24.76 41.52 -26.28
CA ALA A 271 23.39 41.98 -26.09
C ALA A 271 22.79 42.40 -27.41
N GLU A 272 22.24 41.44 -28.17
CA GLU A 272 21.56 41.69 -29.43
C GLU A 272 20.03 41.74 -29.19
N LYS A 273 19.32 42.35 -30.16
CA LYS A 273 17.87 42.57 -30.06
C LYS A 273 17.06 41.34 -29.67
N ALA A 274 17.22 40.22 -30.36
CA ALA A 274 16.44 39.01 -30.09
C ALA A 274 16.69 38.38 -28.73
N ASN A 275 17.95 38.43 -28.24
CA ASN A 275 18.36 37.70 -27.03
C ASN A 275 17.90 38.33 -25.70
N GLN A 276 17.26 39.51 -25.78
CA GLN A 276 16.63 40.20 -24.65
C GLN A 276 15.14 39.84 -24.48
N THR A 277 14.63 39.00 -25.35
CA THR A 277 13.23 38.56 -25.35
C THR A 277 13.11 37.03 -25.17
N ILE A 278 11.90 36.55 -25.07
CA ILE A 278 11.65 35.08 -24.99
C ILE A 278 12.07 34.35 -26.30
N VAL A 279 12.19 35.04 -27.44
CA VAL A 279 12.65 34.48 -28.69
C VAL A 279 14.08 33.98 -28.57
N GLY A 280 15.00 34.81 -28.05
CA GLY A 280 16.39 34.42 -27.83
C GLY A 280 16.47 33.16 -26.96
N CYS A 281 15.71 33.14 -25.89
CA CYS A 281 15.72 32.04 -24.95
C CYS A 281 15.08 30.76 -25.51
N LEU A 282 13.92 30.86 -26.14
CA LEU A 282 13.16 29.69 -26.57
C LEU A 282 13.55 29.18 -27.95
N LEU A 283 13.74 30.10 -28.94
CA LEU A 283 13.97 29.74 -30.31
C LEU A 283 15.45 29.70 -30.70
N ASP A 284 16.20 30.75 -30.33
CA ASP A 284 17.62 30.88 -30.67
C ASP A 284 18.52 30.13 -29.68
N LYS A 285 17.96 29.76 -28.50
CA LYS A 285 18.63 29.05 -27.40
C LYS A 285 19.87 29.80 -26.86
N GLN A 286 19.88 31.10 -27.04
CA GLN A 286 20.89 32.02 -26.56
C GLN A 286 20.24 33.33 -26.13
N CYS A 287 20.38 33.71 -24.86
CA CYS A 287 19.83 34.96 -24.36
C CYS A 287 20.72 35.59 -23.29
N VAL A 288 20.44 36.83 -22.97
CA VAL A 288 21.07 37.58 -21.85
C VAL A 288 20.09 37.60 -20.67
N CYS A 289 20.46 38.33 -19.60
CA CYS A 289 19.68 38.39 -18.39
C CYS A 289 18.19 38.73 -18.59
N ALA A 290 17.90 39.72 -19.46
CA ALA A 290 16.54 40.15 -19.78
C ALA A 290 15.74 39.01 -20.44
N GLY A 291 16.33 38.24 -21.37
CA GLY A 291 15.69 37.09 -22.01
C GLY A 291 15.38 35.97 -21.02
N PHE A 292 16.32 35.67 -20.11
CA PHE A 292 16.09 34.69 -19.03
C PHE A 292 14.97 35.16 -18.11
N SER A 293 15.00 36.40 -17.63
CA SER A 293 14.00 36.97 -16.72
C SER A 293 12.60 36.97 -17.36
N LYS A 294 12.48 37.44 -18.60
CA LYS A 294 11.20 37.45 -19.33
C LYS A 294 10.66 36.06 -19.57
N THR A 295 11.53 35.10 -19.94
CA THR A 295 11.09 33.70 -20.18
C THR A 295 10.63 33.02 -18.88
N PHE A 296 11.30 33.29 -17.77
CA PHE A 296 10.88 32.78 -16.48
C PHE A 296 9.52 33.37 -16.05
N THR A 297 9.34 34.67 -16.18
CA THR A 297 8.05 35.33 -15.96
C THR A 297 6.94 34.71 -16.82
N TYR A 298 7.20 34.48 -18.12
CA TYR A 298 6.23 33.90 -19.03
C TYR A 298 5.71 32.54 -18.56
N PHE A 299 6.59 31.62 -18.20
CA PHE A 299 6.18 30.28 -17.77
C PHE A 299 5.61 30.28 -16.34
N CYS A 300 6.08 31.16 -15.46
CA CYS A 300 5.46 31.34 -14.14
C CYS A 300 3.99 31.78 -14.27
N HIS A 301 3.71 32.77 -15.13
CA HIS A 301 2.35 33.23 -15.40
C HIS A 301 1.48 32.12 -15.99
N LYS A 302 1.97 31.35 -16.97
CA LYS A 302 1.28 30.18 -17.53
C LYS A 302 1.03 29.08 -16.47
N ALA A 303 1.87 28.99 -15.46
CA ALA A 303 1.73 28.03 -14.36
C ALA A 303 0.87 28.54 -13.19
N GLY A 304 0.39 29.78 -13.24
CA GLY A 304 -0.38 30.46 -12.18
C GLY A 304 0.46 30.91 -10.99
N ILE A 305 1.74 31.21 -11.21
CA ILE A 305 2.68 31.68 -10.19
C ILE A 305 2.89 33.18 -10.37
N ASP A 306 2.67 33.97 -9.30
CA ASP A 306 2.96 35.41 -9.30
C ASP A 306 4.47 35.63 -9.48
N CYS A 307 4.85 36.27 -10.57
CA CYS A 307 6.23 36.52 -10.92
C CYS A 307 6.33 37.77 -11.79
N THR A 308 7.37 38.58 -11.59
CA THR A 308 7.69 39.68 -12.47
C THR A 308 9.19 39.96 -12.49
N GLY A 309 9.66 40.74 -13.48
CA GLY A 309 11.08 41.09 -13.60
C GLY A 309 11.45 42.23 -12.66
N VAL A 310 12.68 42.21 -12.20
CA VAL A 310 13.38 43.30 -11.54
C VAL A 310 14.53 43.77 -12.44
N VAL A 311 14.69 45.07 -12.61
CA VAL A 311 15.63 45.64 -13.56
C VAL A 311 16.58 46.60 -12.85
N SER A 312 17.85 46.48 -13.15
CA SER A 312 18.89 47.45 -12.81
C SER A 312 19.50 48.08 -14.08
N ASP A 313 20.45 48.95 -13.94
CA ASP A 313 21.15 49.62 -15.06
C ASP A 313 21.77 48.60 -16.04
N ASP A 314 22.18 47.44 -15.57
CA ASP A 314 22.95 46.46 -16.34
C ASP A 314 22.47 45.01 -16.18
N HIS A 315 21.47 44.75 -15.33
CA HIS A 315 21.00 43.39 -15.06
C HIS A 315 19.48 43.30 -14.91
N ALA A 316 18.95 42.13 -15.20
CA ALA A 316 17.54 41.77 -14.96
C ALA A 316 17.44 40.41 -14.27
N TRP A 317 16.57 40.30 -13.26
CA TRP A 317 16.23 39.08 -12.53
C TRP A 317 14.75 39.09 -12.20
N ASN A 318 14.30 38.20 -11.35
CA ASN A 318 12.88 38.05 -11.03
C ASN A 318 12.62 38.18 -9.54
N MET A 319 11.45 38.69 -9.19
CA MET A 319 10.78 38.39 -7.94
C MET A 319 9.63 37.46 -8.19
N VAL A 320 9.51 36.43 -7.36
CA VAL A 320 8.53 35.34 -7.48
C VAL A 320 7.87 35.07 -6.13
N LYS A 321 6.59 34.74 -6.14
CA LYS A 321 5.83 34.50 -4.92
C LYS A 321 5.49 33.02 -4.78
N ILE A 322 6.10 32.37 -3.80
CA ILE A 322 5.90 30.96 -3.47
C ILE A 322 5.29 30.85 -2.08
N ASN A 323 4.16 30.12 -1.98
CA ASN A 323 3.43 29.94 -0.71
C ASN A 323 3.16 31.25 0.05
N GLY A 324 2.77 32.30 -0.70
CA GLY A 324 2.45 33.63 -0.15
C GLY A 324 3.63 34.50 0.22
N LYS A 325 4.85 34.04 0.07
CA LYS A 325 6.11 34.80 0.36
C LYS A 325 6.85 35.15 -0.92
N TRP A 326 7.46 36.31 -0.94
CA TRP A 326 8.27 36.81 -2.07
C TRP A 326 9.74 36.44 -1.91
N TYR A 327 10.36 36.04 -3.02
CA TYR A 327 11.76 35.69 -3.14
C TYR A 327 12.36 36.30 -4.39
N GLU A 328 13.69 36.42 -4.41
CA GLU A 328 14.43 36.78 -5.61
C GLU A 328 15.05 35.55 -6.26
N THR A 329 14.91 35.45 -7.58
CA THR A 329 15.46 34.34 -8.38
C THR A 329 16.15 34.90 -9.63
N CYS A 330 17.37 34.45 -9.89
CA CYS A 330 18.12 34.87 -11.07
C CYS A 330 18.56 33.69 -11.91
N LEU A 331 17.88 33.46 -13.02
CA LEU A 331 18.19 32.35 -13.92
C LEU A 331 19.55 32.54 -14.62
N THR A 332 20.00 33.75 -14.84
CA THR A 332 21.32 34.03 -15.38
C THR A 332 22.41 33.46 -14.48
N ALA A 333 22.32 33.70 -13.18
CA ALA A 333 23.26 33.12 -12.21
C ALA A 333 23.09 31.59 -12.06
N MET A 334 21.91 31.09 -12.28
CA MET A 334 21.65 29.66 -12.28
C MET A 334 22.21 28.97 -13.52
N ASN A 335 22.24 29.68 -14.66
CA ASN A 335 22.78 29.17 -15.92
C ASN A 335 24.27 29.48 -16.04
N GLN A 336 25.13 28.57 -15.60
CA GLN A 336 26.59 28.75 -15.55
C GLN A 336 27.27 28.60 -16.92
N SER A 337 26.52 28.57 -18.01
CA SER A 337 27.10 28.44 -19.36
C SER A 337 27.95 29.67 -19.80
N TYR A 338 27.84 30.78 -19.11
CA TYR A 338 28.65 31.96 -19.41
C TYR A 338 30.12 31.90 -18.90
N THR A 339 30.44 30.93 -18.04
CA THR A 339 31.84 30.71 -17.69
C THR A 339 32.48 29.80 -18.74
N ALA A 340 33.45 30.30 -19.50
CA ALA A 340 34.11 29.63 -20.62
C ALA A 340 34.81 28.28 -20.30
N TYR A 341 34.62 27.77 -19.09
CA TYR A 341 35.31 26.59 -18.58
C TYR A 341 34.41 25.32 -18.52
N TYR A 342 33.09 25.46 -18.72
CA TYR A 342 32.19 24.31 -18.50
C TYR A 342 31.19 24.19 -19.67
N ASP A 343 31.35 23.15 -20.42
CA ASP A 343 30.45 22.73 -21.53
C ASP A 343 29.31 21.85 -21.00
N TYR A 344 28.78 22.18 -19.80
CA TYR A 344 27.82 21.33 -19.07
C TYR A 344 26.46 22.01 -18.93
N ASP A 345 25.41 21.24 -19.22
CA ASP A 345 24.02 21.62 -18.94
C ASP A 345 23.70 21.39 -17.44
N PHE A 346 23.99 22.36 -16.60
CA PHE A 346 23.69 22.29 -15.17
C PHE A 346 23.00 23.54 -14.65
N VAL A 347 22.31 23.39 -13.53
CA VAL A 347 21.60 24.48 -12.86
C VAL A 347 22.25 24.74 -11.52
N TYR A 348 22.72 26.00 -11.31
CA TYR A 348 23.31 26.42 -10.06
C TYR A 348 22.28 27.09 -9.16
N TYR A 349 21.83 26.41 -8.11
CA TYR A 349 20.71 26.86 -7.29
C TYR A 349 21.03 27.92 -6.24
N ALA A 350 22.27 28.35 -6.10
CA ALA A 350 22.65 29.40 -5.14
C ALA A 350 21.94 30.74 -5.37
N ALA A 351 21.40 30.99 -6.57
CA ALA A 351 20.62 32.16 -6.93
C ALA A 351 19.12 31.95 -7.06
N PHE A 352 18.60 30.86 -6.48
CA PHE A 352 17.19 30.48 -6.55
C PHE A 352 16.48 30.75 -5.23
N ASN A 353 15.36 31.46 -5.26
CA ASN A 353 14.50 31.76 -4.10
C ASN A 353 15.27 32.34 -2.92
N ARG A 354 16.00 33.41 -3.17
CA ARG A 354 16.85 34.06 -2.17
C ARG A 354 16.14 35.19 -1.43
N GLY A 355 16.63 35.48 -0.26
CA GLY A 355 16.21 36.62 0.53
C GLY A 355 16.85 37.92 0.05
N PRO A 356 16.56 39.06 0.74
CA PRO A 356 16.96 40.39 0.29
C PRO A 356 18.49 40.58 0.24
N GLY A 357 18.97 41.13 -0.87
CA GLY A 357 20.38 41.46 -1.07
C GLY A 357 21.29 40.24 -1.32
N VAL A 358 20.80 39.02 -1.26
CA VAL A 358 21.65 37.85 -1.47
C VAL A 358 22.12 37.74 -2.91
N LEU A 359 21.28 38.05 -3.89
CA LEU A 359 21.69 38.06 -5.30
C LEU A 359 22.76 39.12 -5.55
N HIS A 360 22.60 40.30 -4.97
CA HIS A 360 23.60 41.37 -5.07
C HIS A 360 24.96 40.90 -4.50
N ALA A 361 24.95 40.29 -3.33
CA ALA A 361 26.19 39.79 -2.72
C ALA A 361 26.83 38.64 -3.49
N ILE A 362 26.03 37.83 -4.19
CA ILE A 362 26.50 36.75 -5.10
C ILE A 362 27.21 37.37 -6.29
N PHE A 363 26.63 38.40 -6.91
CA PHE A 363 27.19 39.03 -8.11
C PHE A 363 28.42 39.86 -7.80
N ASP A 364 28.47 40.49 -6.63
CA ASP A 364 29.56 41.40 -6.21
C ASP A 364 30.71 40.70 -5.46
N ASN A 365 30.72 39.36 -5.38
CA ASN A 365 31.69 38.63 -4.55
C ASN A 365 31.74 39.08 -3.09
N GLY A 366 30.60 39.46 -2.53
CA GLY A 366 30.51 40.00 -1.18
C GLY A 366 31.01 41.43 -1.04
N ALA A 367 31.36 42.14 -2.12
CA ALA A 367 31.65 43.55 -2.09
C ALA A 367 30.34 44.33 -1.86
N THR A 368 30.31 45.16 -0.85
CA THR A 368 29.13 45.97 -0.46
C THR A 368 28.99 47.28 -1.22
N SER A 369 29.86 47.55 -2.18
CA SER A 369 29.88 48.81 -2.90
C SER A 369 29.74 48.59 -4.40
N GLY A 370 28.54 48.73 -4.91
CA GLY A 370 28.25 48.74 -6.34
C GLY A 370 27.26 47.72 -6.83
N GLY A 371 26.59 46.97 -5.93
CA GLY A 371 25.59 45.96 -6.31
C GLY A 371 24.45 46.47 -7.17
N TYR A 372 23.87 45.61 -7.98
CA TYR A 372 22.77 45.94 -8.88
C TYR A 372 21.69 46.77 -8.20
N VAL A 373 21.68 48.04 -8.54
CA VAL A 373 20.74 48.99 -8.00
C VAL A 373 19.52 48.97 -8.91
N VAL A 374 18.38 48.55 -8.39
CA VAL A 374 17.12 48.63 -9.14
C VAL A 374 17.01 50.03 -9.77
N GLU A 375 16.57 50.07 -11.03
CA GLU A 375 16.40 51.30 -11.79
C GLU A 375 15.68 52.38 -10.96
N ASP A 376 16.20 53.59 -11.03
CA ASP A 376 15.74 54.72 -10.22
C ASP A 376 14.25 55.02 -10.44
N CYS A 377 13.77 54.90 -11.67
CA CYS A 377 12.36 55.09 -11.99
C CYS A 377 11.47 54.03 -11.32
N MET A 378 11.92 52.78 -11.25
CA MET A 378 11.23 51.69 -10.58
C MET A 378 11.16 51.91 -9.07
N LYS A 379 12.29 52.31 -8.43
CA LYS A 379 12.33 52.62 -6.99
C LYS A 379 11.47 53.82 -6.62
N LYS A 380 11.42 54.85 -7.47
CA LYS A 380 10.63 56.05 -7.22
C LYS A 380 9.13 55.81 -7.41
N THR A 381 8.77 54.84 -8.19
CA THR A 381 7.35 54.51 -8.57
C THR A 381 6.78 53.38 -7.77
N PHE A 382 7.55 52.34 -7.47
CA PHE A 382 7.05 51.10 -6.84
C PHE A 382 7.65 50.85 -5.47
N THR A 383 6.85 50.28 -4.59
CA THR A 383 7.29 49.68 -3.33
C THR A 383 7.57 48.22 -3.56
N TYR A 384 8.74 47.73 -3.23
CA TYR A 384 9.10 46.33 -3.37
C TYR A 384 8.57 45.53 -2.18
N PRO A 385 8.27 44.24 -2.36
CA PRO A 385 7.80 43.40 -1.28
C PRO A 385 8.91 43.12 -0.25
N THR A 386 8.51 42.77 0.96
CA THR A 386 9.47 42.18 1.90
C THR A 386 9.77 40.76 1.45
N TYR A 387 11.01 40.50 1.08
CA TYR A 387 11.47 39.17 0.72
C TYR A 387 11.65 38.29 1.96
N ALA A 388 11.30 37.03 1.83
CA ALA A 388 11.55 36.04 2.88
C ALA A 388 13.02 35.62 2.90
N THR A 389 13.47 35.19 4.06
CA THR A 389 14.88 34.81 4.30
C THR A 389 15.14 33.32 4.20
N ASP A 390 14.09 32.52 4.27
CA ASP A 390 14.15 31.08 4.00
C ASP A 390 14.35 30.84 2.49
N MET A 391 14.95 29.73 2.13
CA MET A 391 15.26 29.38 0.74
C MET A 391 14.47 28.10 0.35
N PRO A 392 13.22 28.21 -0.13
CA PRO A 392 12.52 27.03 -0.61
C PRO A 392 13.15 26.52 -1.91
N LEU A 393 13.38 25.22 -1.98
CA LEU A 393 13.87 24.53 -3.17
C LEU A 393 13.28 23.12 -3.21
N ASN A 394 12.75 22.72 -4.34
CA ASN A 394 12.33 21.35 -4.56
C ASN A 394 13.53 20.51 -5.01
N ILE A 395 14.00 19.64 -4.13
CA ILE A 395 15.06 18.67 -4.45
C ILE A 395 14.40 17.38 -4.88
N TYR A 396 14.46 17.06 -6.16
CA TYR A 396 13.92 15.81 -6.69
C TYR A 396 14.54 14.61 -5.97
N THR A 397 13.68 13.82 -5.34
CA THR A 397 14.07 12.73 -4.48
C THR A 397 13.38 11.44 -4.90
N ARG A 398 14.11 10.33 -4.93
CA ARG A 398 13.59 8.98 -5.14
C ARG A 398 14.05 8.09 -4.00
N VAL A 399 13.19 7.21 -3.53
CA VAL A 399 13.52 6.32 -2.41
C VAL A 399 13.33 4.87 -2.80
N GLU A 400 14.30 4.03 -2.49
CA GLU A 400 14.25 2.59 -2.66
C GLU A 400 14.45 1.89 -1.31
N SER A 401 13.64 0.88 -1.03
CA SER A 401 13.83 0.01 0.13
C SER A 401 13.99 -1.43 -0.36
N LYS A 402 15.24 -1.83 -0.59
CA LYS A 402 15.60 -3.17 -1.09
C LYS A 402 15.91 -4.18 0.02
N ALA A 403 16.18 -3.68 1.23
CA ALA A 403 16.46 -4.50 2.39
C ALA A 403 15.54 -4.14 3.55
N ALA A 404 15.35 -5.09 4.47
CA ALA A 404 14.52 -4.89 5.64
C ALA A 404 15.06 -3.76 6.52
N ARG A 405 14.17 -2.82 6.91
CA ARG A 405 14.50 -1.67 7.76
C ARG A 405 15.63 -0.80 7.21
N GLN A 406 15.72 -0.73 5.89
CA GLN A 406 16.69 0.08 5.17
C GLN A 406 15.96 0.85 4.08
N ALA A 407 16.35 2.10 3.86
CA ALA A 407 15.94 2.89 2.71
C ALA A 407 17.14 3.64 2.15
N THR A 408 17.29 3.63 0.83
CA THR A 408 18.26 4.47 0.13
C THR A 408 17.52 5.62 -0.51
N VAL A 409 17.87 6.83 -0.10
CA VAL A 409 17.33 8.07 -0.63
C VAL A 409 18.30 8.56 -1.70
N TYR A 410 17.83 8.63 -2.95
CA TYR A 410 18.53 9.22 -4.07
C TYR A 410 17.96 10.61 -4.31
N PHE A 411 18.79 11.61 -4.53
CA PHE A 411 18.33 12.96 -4.75
C PHE A 411 19.22 13.69 -5.74
N LYS A 412 18.61 14.68 -6.41
CA LYS A 412 19.33 15.49 -7.38
C LYS A 412 20.35 16.36 -6.68
N ASN A 413 21.57 16.41 -7.21
CA ASN A 413 22.60 17.32 -6.74
C ASN A 413 22.23 18.75 -7.13
N ALA A 414 21.98 19.60 -6.15
CA ALA A 414 21.74 21.02 -6.35
C ALA A 414 23.08 21.74 -6.26
N LEU A 415 23.67 22.08 -7.40
CA LEU A 415 24.96 22.76 -7.44
C LEU A 415 24.94 24.07 -6.64
N GLY A 416 26.00 24.31 -5.91
CA GLY A 416 26.12 25.41 -4.93
C GLY A 416 25.71 25.02 -3.52
N ALA A 417 25.11 23.85 -3.31
CA ALA A 417 24.90 23.34 -1.97
C ALA A 417 26.21 22.82 -1.37
N THR A 418 26.45 23.12 -0.11
CA THR A 418 27.63 22.67 0.63
C THR A 418 27.39 21.37 1.38
N GLU A 419 26.14 21.11 1.76
CA GLU A 419 25.72 19.91 2.49
C GLU A 419 24.25 19.59 2.21
N TYR A 420 23.86 18.34 2.44
CA TYR A 420 22.48 17.86 2.42
C TYR A 420 22.14 17.15 3.73
N ALA A 421 21.01 17.52 4.34
CA ALA A 421 20.43 16.84 5.49
C ALA A 421 19.24 15.99 5.06
N ILE A 422 19.22 14.75 5.51
CA ILE A 422 18.18 13.78 5.17
C ILE A 422 17.31 13.52 6.41
N TYR A 423 16.00 13.61 6.22
CA TYR A 423 15.01 13.36 7.28
C TYR A 423 14.05 12.25 6.86
N THR A 424 13.57 11.50 7.85
CA THR A 424 12.39 10.65 7.73
C THR A 424 11.17 11.38 8.31
N TYR A 425 10.00 11.17 7.71
CA TYR A 425 8.74 11.76 8.15
C TYR A 425 7.71 10.67 8.44
N THR A 426 7.29 10.55 9.70
CA THR A 426 6.32 9.55 10.15
C THR A 426 5.44 10.13 11.25
N ASN A 427 4.13 9.88 11.15
CA ASN A 427 3.15 10.34 12.14
C ASN A 427 3.23 11.85 12.45
N GLY A 428 3.42 12.68 11.41
CA GLY A 428 3.50 14.14 11.57
C GLY A 428 4.84 14.66 12.10
N LYS A 429 5.85 13.81 12.27
CA LYS A 429 7.14 14.19 12.86
C LYS A 429 8.30 13.92 11.92
N TYR A 430 9.20 14.91 11.80
CA TYR A 430 10.48 14.75 11.14
C TYR A 430 11.52 14.18 12.11
N THR A 431 12.37 13.30 11.61
CA THR A 431 13.48 12.73 12.36
C THR A 431 14.74 12.80 11.49
N TYR A 432 15.76 13.46 11.96
CA TYR A 432 17.05 13.53 11.29
C TYR A 432 17.64 12.12 11.09
N ALA A 433 18.08 11.83 9.88
CA ALA A 433 18.60 10.51 9.51
C ALA A 433 20.09 10.54 9.19
N GLY A 434 20.60 11.69 8.75
CA GLY A 434 22.02 11.88 8.43
C GLY A 434 22.26 12.94 7.39
N LYS A 435 23.53 13.11 6.98
CA LYS A 435 23.96 14.12 6.04
C LYS A 435 24.87 13.57 4.93
N VAL A 436 24.98 14.33 3.86
CA VAL A 436 25.87 14.09 2.71
C VAL A 436 26.51 15.43 2.36
N ASP A 437 27.81 15.45 2.17
CA ASP A 437 28.52 16.66 1.72
C ASP A 437 28.09 17.03 0.30
N GLY A 438 27.99 18.33 0.03
CA GLY A 438 27.70 18.85 -1.30
C GLY A 438 28.83 18.58 -2.28
N VAL A 439 28.47 18.28 -3.51
CA VAL A 439 29.43 18.04 -4.60
C VAL A 439 29.24 19.10 -5.67
N ASN A 440 30.22 19.99 -5.79
CA ASN A 440 30.19 21.10 -6.74
C ASN A 440 30.82 20.70 -8.09
N GLN A 441 30.34 19.57 -8.64
CA GLN A 441 30.76 19.02 -9.94
C GLN A 441 29.54 18.77 -10.79
N ALA A 442 29.52 19.32 -11.98
CA ALA A 442 28.38 19.29 -12.90
C ALA A 442 28.02 17.90 -13.43
N ASP A 443 29.01 17.02 -13.53
CA ASP A 443 28.84 15.63 -13.95
C ASP A 443 28.19 14.74 -12.86
N VAL A 444 28.24 15.16 -11.61
CA VAL A 444 27.57 14.48 -10.49
C VAL A 444 26.11 14.92 -10.42
N LYS A 445 25.23 14.22 -11.15
CA LYS A 445 23.81 14.58 -11.24
C LYS A 445 22.98 14.15 -10.02
N TYR A 446 23.36 13.06 -9.37
CA TYR A 446 22.61 12.48 -8.25
C TYR A 446 23.54 12.07 -7.12
N LEU A 447 23.06 12.28 -5.91
CA LEU A 447 23.65 11.82 -4.67
C LEU A 447 22.74 10.81 -4.00
N SER A 448 23.26 10.08 -3.02
CA SER A 448 22.43 9.13 -2.27
C SER A 448 22.88 8.99 -0.83
N TYR A 449 21.91 8.67 0.02
CA TYR A 449 22.14 8.32 1.43
C TYR A 449 21.34 7.07 1.81
N THR A 450 21.99 6.11 2.45
CA THR A 450 21.35 4.89 2.92
C THR A 450 21.10 4.95 4.41
N ILE A 451 19.82 4.96 4.78
CA ILE A 451 19.38 4.91 6.16
C ILE A 451 19.25 3.44 6.57
N ASN A 452 20.00 3.03 7.59
CA ASN A 452 19.99 1.68 8.13
C ASN A 452 19.21 1.61 9.45
N ASN A 453 18.78 0.41 9.83
CA ASN A 453 18.13 0.12 11.11
C ASN A 453 16.91 1.01 11.42
N MET A 454 16.13 1.38 10.40
CA MET A 454 14.94 2.19 10.59
C MET A 454 13.99 1.56 11.62
N THR A 455 13.48 2.38 12.51
CA THR A 455 12.52 1.94 13.55
C THR A 455 11.12 1.70 12.99
N VAL A 456 10.83 2.31 11.83
CA VAL A 456 9.53 2.26 11.15
C VAL A 456 9.64 1.35 9.93
N SER A 457 8.60 0.56 9.69
CA SER A 457 8.36 -0.18 8.43
C SER A 457 6.99 0.21 7.88
N GLY A 458 6.79 0.03 6.59
CA GLY A 458 5.59 0.50 5.89
C GLY A 458 5.79 1.89 5.30
N ARG A 459 4.71 2.64 5.12
CA ARG A 459 4.76 3.97 4.47
C ARG A 459 5.52 4.97 5.34
N CYS A 460 6.63 5.47 4.85
CA CYS A 460 7.48 6.47 5.49
C CYS A 460 7.75 7.59 4.49
N GLY A 461 7.67 8.84 4.93
CA GLY A 461 8.08 10.02 4.15
C GLY A 461 9.58 10.25 4.29
N PHE A 462 10.19 10.83 3.26
CA PHE A 462 11.60 11.20 3.22
C PHE A 462 11.74 12.60 2.66
N VAL A 463 12.61 13.38 3.25
CA VAL A 463 12.87 14.75 2.87
C VAL A 463 14.37 14.98 2.81
N VAL A 464 14.81 15.74 1.80
CA VAL A 464 16.18 16.20 1.66
C VAL A 464 16.17 17.71 1.70
N ARG A 465 17.03 18.29 2.51
CA ARG A 465 17.33 19.73 2.54
C ARG A 465 18.74 19.94 2.05
N ALA A 466 18.97 21.07 1.38
CA ALA A 466 20.30 21.48 0.98
C ALA A 466 20.73 22.73 1.76
N LEU A 467 22.00 22.83 2.07
CA LEU A 467 22.63 23.96 2.77
C LEU A 467 23.35 24.86 1.75
N PHE A 468 23.01 26.12 1.73
CA PHE A 468 23.65 27.10 0.85
C PHE A 468 24.26 28.24 1.66
N ALA A 469 25.40 28.76 1.19
CA ALA A 469 26.00 29.95 1.76
C ALA A 469 25.08 31.17 1.57
N ASN A 470 25.02 32.04 2.59
CA ASN A 470 24.40 33.35 2.52
C ASN A 470 25.49 34.45 2.69
N PRO A 471 25.89 35.09 1.60
CA PRO A 471 26.98 36.08 1.63
C PRO A 471 26.63 37.36 2.39
N VAL A 472 25.33 37.66 2.57
CA VAL A 472 24.86 38.84 3.31
C VAL A 472 25.02 38.65 4.82
N THR A 473 24.44 37.56 5.34
CA THR A 473 24.44 37.31 6.78
C THR A 473 25.71 36.64 7.27
N LYS A 474 26.59 36.21 6.35
CA LYS A 474 27.78 35.39 6.64
C LYS A 474 27.46 34.10 7.42
N THR A 475 26.30 33.56 7.19
CA THR A 475 25.84 32.27 7.72
C THR A 475 25.34 31.39 6.56
N ASN A 476 25.19 30.14 6.82
CA ASN A 476 24.57 29.24 5.85
C ASN A 476 23.04 29.19 6.04
N VAL A 477 22.31 28.87 5.01
CA VAL A 477 20.83 28.73 5.03
C VAL A 477 20.40 27.36 4.49
N TRP A 478 19.62 26.67 5.29
CA TRP A 478 18.96 25.42 4.86
C TRP A 478 17.73 25.71 3.99
N THR A 479 17.55 24.94 2.92
CA THR A 479 16.31 24.99 2.13
C THR A 479 15.11 24.66 2.98
N GLY A 480 14.00 25.34 2.77
CA GLY A 480 12.73 25.08 3.44
C GLY A 480 12.12 23.74 3.03
N ILE A 481 11.23 23.23 3.87
CA ILE A 481 10.43 22.03 3.57
C ILE A 481 9.01 22.47 3.25
N THR A 482 8.47 21.94 2.13
CA THR A 482 7.05 22.00 1.78
C THR A 482 6.49 20.60 1.71
N SER A 483 5.17 20.45 1.67
CA SER A 483 4.52 19.15 1.47
C SER A 483 4.98 18.46 0.18
N GLY A 484 5.25 19.22 -0.88
CA GLY A 484 5.77 18.73 -2.16
C GLY A 484 7.20 18.17 -2.10
N ASN A 485 7.97 18.49 -1.05
CA ASN A 485 9.31 17.92 -0.85
C ASN A 485 9.29 16.53 -0.19
N ILE A 486 8.14 16.08 0.34
CA ILE A 486 8.04 14.81 1.04
C ILE A 486 7.78 13.69 0.05
N VAL A 487 8.74 12.81 -0.14
CA VAL A 487 8.60 11.62 -0.98
C VAL A 487 8.28 10.41 -0.10
N TYR A 488 7.19 9.71 -0.39
CA TYR A 488 6.77 8.54 0.38
C TYR A 488 7.23 7.25 -0.27
N ALA A 489 7.78 6.34 0.54
CA ALA A 489 8.12 4.98 0.13
C ALA A 489 7.69 3.98 1.20
N ASN A 490 7.46 2.73 0.77
CA ASN A 490 7.22 1.63 1.68
C ASN A 490 8.54 1.00 2.11
N VAL A 491 8.95 1.27 3.36
CA VAL A 491 10.15 0.66 3.95
C VAL A 491 9.87 -0.81 4.27
N GLN A 492 10.69 -1.70 3.72
CA GLN A 492 10.58 -3.13 4.00
C GLN A 492 10.82 -3.39 5.49
N GLY A 493 9.87 -4.07 6.14
CA GLY A 493 10.05 -4.56 7.51
C GLY A 493 11.10 -5.67 7.55
N SER A 494 11.64 -5.96 8.73
CA SER A 494 12.40 -7.18 8.94
C SER A 494 11.53 -8.34 8.51
N ALA A 495 12.11 -9.33 7.83
CA ALA A 495 11.37 -10.53 7.47
C ALA A 495 10.77 -11.12 8.76
N VAL A 496 9.45 -11.04 8.86
CA VAL A 496 8.75 -11.62 10.01
C VAL A 496 8.89 -13.12 9.91
N ALA A 497 9.33 -13.76 11.00
CA ALA A 497 9.41 -15.21 11.06
C ALA A 497 8.05 -15.81 10.72
N LYS A 498 8.05 -16.87 9.93
CA LYS A 498 6.83 -17.53 9.47
C LYS A 498 6.32 -18.50 10.53
N PRO A 499 5.02 -18.47 10.86
CA PRO A 499 4.42 -19.53 11.66
C PRO A 499 4.48 -20.86 10.88
N LYS A 500 4.90 -21.93 11.53
CA LYS A 500 4.83 -23.28 10.94
C LYS A 500 3.59 -23.99 11.44
N ILE A 501 2.69 -24.42 10.56
CA ILE A 501 1.57 -25.25 10.93
C ILE A 501 2.11 -26.58 11.46
N THR A 502 1.85 -26.87 12.73
CA THR A 502 2.30 -28.07 13.45
C THR A 502 1.24 -29.16 13.44
N LYS A 503 -0.02 -28.79 13.26
CA LYS A 503 -1.14 -29.71 13.20
C LYS A 503 -2.20 -29.17 12.25
N ALA A 504 -2.71 -30.04 11.37
CA ALA A 504 -3.88 -29.80 10.54
C ALA A 504 -4.77 -31.07 10.61
N GLN A 505 -5.71 -31.08 11.54
CA GLN A 505 -6.58 -32.23 11.78
C GLN A 505 -7.94 -32.02 11.13
N ALA A 506 -8.25 -32.87 10.17
CA ALA A 506 -9.55 -32.90 9.51
C ALA A 506 -10.67 -33.33 10.48
N GLY A 507 -11.82 -32.71 10.34
CA GLY A 507 -13.06 -33.00 11.00
C GLY A 507 -14.22 -32.81 10.04
N ASP A 508 -15.43 -32.96 10.53
CA ASP A 508 -16.66 -32.79 9.74
C ASP A 508 -16.88 -31.32 9.40
N GLY A 509 -16.77 -30.98 8.12
CA GLY A 509 -16.89 -29.64 7.61
C GLY A 509 -15.84 -28.67 8.15
N GLN A 510 -14.74 -29.13 8.73
CA GLN A 510 -13.76 -28.30 9.39
C GLN A 510 -12.35 -28.90 9.43
N VAL A 511 -11.37 -28.04 9.68
CA VAL A 511 -9.99 -28.45 10.00
C VAL A 511 -9.50 -27.70 11.22
N ALA A 512 -9.00 -28.42 12.21
CA ALA A 512 -8.34 -27.86 13.37
C ALA A 512 -6.87 -27.61 13.03
N LEU A 513 -6.44 -26.36 13.10
CA LEU A 513 -5.06 -25.94 12.84
C LEU A 513 -4.38 -25.52 14.15
N ASN A 514 -3.13 -25.92 14.29
CA ASN A 514 -2.22 -25.34 15.28
C ASN A 514 -0.92 -24.97 14.56
N TRP A 515 -0.26 -23.93 15.04
CA TRP A 515 1.00 -23.45 14.49
C TRP A 515 1.98 -22.99 15.59
N SER A 516 3.25 -22.80 15.20
CA SER A 516 4.27 -22.30 16.10
C SER A 516 4.07 -20.81 16.40
N ALA A 517 4.26 -20.41 17.64
CA ALA A 517 4.28 -19.00 18.00
C ALA A 517 5.47 -18.29 17.32
N VAL A 518 5.23 -17.05 16.90
CA VAL A 518 6.26 -16.13 16.40
C VAL A 518 6.49 -15.04 17.45
N SER A 519 7.74 -14.82 17.81
CA SER A 519 8.11 -13.82 18.82
C SER A 519 7.66 -12.43 18.40
N GLY A 520 6.98 -11.70 19.28
CA GLY A 520 6.43 -10.36 19.01
C GLY A 520 5.18 -10.33 18.13
N ALA A 521 4.64 -11.49 17.73
CA ALA A 521 3.40 -11.52 16.97
C ALA A 521 2.20 -11.09 17.83
N THR A 522 1.49 -10.08 17.35
CA THR A 522 0.26 -9.59 17.99
C THR A 522 -1.00 -10.20 17.36
N ASN A 523 -0.87 -10.74 16.16
CA ASN A 523 -1.98 -11.35 15.43
C ASN A 523 -1.49 -12.39 14.42
N TYR A 524 -2.36 -13.31 14.03
CA TYR A 524 -2.15 -14.30 12.97
C TYR A 524 -3.31 -14.26 11.99
N ALA A 525 -3.03 -14.27 10.70
CA ALA A 525 -4.02 -14.42 9.64
C ALA A 525 -3.95 -15.83 9.07
N VAL A 526 -5.06 -16.55 9.13
CA VAL A 526 -5.19 -17.91 8.61
C VAL A 526 -5.82 -17.85 7.22
N TYR A 527 -5.20 -18.53 6.28
CA TYR A 527 -5.63 -18.58 4.89
C TYR A 527 -6.02 -20.00 4.50
N THR A 528 -7.02 -20.09 3.63
CA THR A 528 -7.38 -21.32 2.91
C THR A 528 -7.07 -21.17 1.42
N TYR A 529 -6.64 -22.26 0.82
CA TYR A 529 -6.36 -22.37 -0.61
C TYR A 529 -7.15 -23.52 -1.20
N VAL A 530 -8.00 -23.25 -2.19
CA VAL A 530 -8.80 -24.24 -2.90
C VAL A 530 -9.07 -23.77 -4.33
N ASN A 531 -9.02 -24.67 -5.29
CA ASN A 531 -9.29 -24.39 -6.71
C ASN A 531 -8.47 -23.19 -7.25
N GLY A 532 -7.20 -23.09 -6.87
CA GLY A 532 -6.29 -22.02 -7.35
C GLY A 532 -6.48 -20.67 -6.65
N LYS A 533 -7.36 -20.54 -5.67
CA LYS A 533 -7.67 -19.27 -5.01
C LYS A 533 -7.36 -19.29 -3.52
N TRP A 534 -6.80 -18.18 -3.04
CA TRP A 534 -6.62 -17.92 -1.62
C TRP A 534 -7.80 -17.15 -1.04
N SER A 535 -8.18 -17.50 0.17
CA SER A 535 -9.18 -16.78 0.96
C SER A 535 -8.71 -16.66 2.42
N VAL A 536 -9.07 -15.58 3.09
CA VAL A 536 -8.81 -15.43 4.53
C VAL A 536 -9.87 -16.21 5.29
N ALA A 537 -9.43 -17.18 6.09
CA ALA A 537 -10.30 -17.94 6.97
C ALA A 537 -10.60 -17.19 8.29
N GLY A 538 -9.70 -16.32 8.70
CA GLY A 538 -9.89 -15.49 9.89
C GLY A 538 -8.59 -15.04 10.54
N TYR A 539 -8.73 -14.26 11.60
CA TYR A 539 -7.62 -13.71 12.39
C TYR A 539 -7.65 -14.27 13.82
N ARG A 540 -6.48 -14.47 14.43
CA ARG A 540 -6.31 -14.99 15.78
C ARG A 540 -5.14 -14.33 16.49
N THR A 541 -5.28 -14.15 17.80
CA THR A 541 -4.18 -13.76 18.71
C THR A 541 -3.47 -14.97 19.32
N SER A 542 -4.09 -16.16 19.24
CA SER A 542 -3.55 -17.45 19.67
C SER A 542 -3.03 -18.28 18.51
N THR A 543 -2.30 -19.34 18.80
CA THR A 543 -1.65 -20.21 17.81
C THR A 543 -2.49 -21.39 17.34
N GLY A 544 -3.80 -21.27 17.36
CA GLY A 544 -4.72 -22.31 16.91
C GLY A 544 -6.05 -21.77 16.40
N MET A 545 -6.65 -22.47 15.45
CA MET A 545 -7.95 -22.14 14.86
C MET A 545 -8.67 -23.37 14.32
N TYR A 546 -9.98 -23.44 14.54
CA TYR A 546 -10.87 -24.30 13.75
C TYR A 546 -11.31 -23.50 12.51
N VAL A 547 -10.95 -23.99 11.34
CA VAL A 547 -11.46 -23.46 10.07
C VAL A 547 -12.71 -24.28 9.74
N THR A 548 -13.87 -23.65 9.80
CA THR A 548 -15.19 -24.27 9.63
C THR A 548 -15.83 -23.92 8.29
N GLY A 549 -16.97 -24.56 7.95
CA GLY A 549 -17.68 -24.29 6.69
C GLY A 549 -17.00 -24.90 5.46
N LEU A 550 -16.12 -25.88 5.67
CA LEU A 550 -15.41 -26.55 4.59
C LEU A 550 -16.25 -27.71 4.03
N THR A 551 -16.13 -28.00 2.75
CA THR A 551 -16.80 -29.11 2.10
C THR A 551 -16.02 -30.40 2.35
N ASN A 552 -16.69 -31.42 2.90
CA ASN A 552 -16.10 -32.74 3.09
C ASN A 552 -15.68 -33.38 1.75
N GLY A 553 -14.53 -34.03 1.74
CA GLY A 553 -13.96 -34.66 0.54
C GLY A 553 -13.14 -33.69 -0.34
N VAL A 554 -13.22 -32.39 -0.13
CA VAL A 554 -12.43 -31.40 -0.86
C VAL A 554 -11.09 -31.15 -0.15
N LYS A 555 -9.99 -31.23 -0.89
CA LYS A 555 -8.64 -30.95 -0.37
C LYS A 555 -8.39 -29.43 -0.28
N TYR A 556 -8.20 -28.92 0.91
CA TYR A 556 -7.83 -27.53 1.18
C TYR A 556 -6.35 -27.41 1.55
N GLY A 557 -5.69 -26.37 1.05
CA GLY A 557 -4.40 -25.90 1.57
C GLY A 557 -4.62 -24.85 2.66
N PHE A 558 -3.74 -24.84 3.64
CA PHE A 558 -3.77 -23.88 4.75
C PHE A 558 -2.41 -23.23 4.92
N ALA A 559 -2.39 -21.93 5.17
CA ALA A 559 -1.19 -21.18 5.51
C ALA A 559 -1.52 -20.14 6.57
N VAL A 560 -0.51 -19.74 7.33
CA VAL A 560 -0.67 -18.76 8.41
C VAL A 560 0.39 -17.69 8.27
N LYS A 561 -0.02 -16.42 8.39
CA LYS A 561 0.87 -15.27 8.53
C LYS A 561 0.89 -14.79 9.98
N ALA A 562 2.04 -14.31 10.45
CA ALA A 562 2.18 -13.61 11.72
C ALA A 562 2.28 -12.10 11.47
N TYR A 563 1.67 -11.29 12.32
CA TYR A 563 1.75 -9.84 12.31
C TYR A 563 2.66 -9.37 13.45
N VAL A 564 3.80 -8.78 13.09
CA VAL A 564 4.81 -8.30 14.04
C VAL A 564 5.19 -6.87 13.68
N ASN A 565 5.07 -5.93 14.61
CA ASN A 565 5.48 -4.54 14.43
C ASN A 565 4.97 -3.91 13.12
N GLY A 566 3.68 -4.09 12.81
CA GLY A 566 3.06 -3.49 11.63
C GLY A 566 3.22 -4.28 10.32
N VAL A 567 3.93 -5.42 10.32
CA VAL A 567 4.24 -6.19 9.12
C VAL A 567 3.74 -7.63 9.23
N TRP A 568 3.14 -8.14 8.15
CA TRP A 568 2.78 -9.55 8.03
C TRP A 568 3.95 -10.37 7.48
N SER A 569 4.17 -11.58 8.01
CA SER A 569 5.10 -12.55 7.41
C SER A 569 4.64 -12.96 6.01
N ASP A 570 5.58 -13.40 5.18
CA ASP A 570 5.25 -13.95 3.87
C ASP A 570 4.71 -15.39 3.96
N ILE A 571 4.09 -15.87 2.88
CA ILE A 571 3.74 -17.27 2.65
C ILE A 571 4.53 -17.76 1.43
N GLY A 572 5.27 -18.84 1.59
CA GLY A 572 5.86 -19.59 0.48
C GLY A 572 5.07 -20.86 0.19
N SER A 573 5.32 -21.49 -0.94
CA SER A 573 4.68 -22.77 -1.29
C SER A 573 4.96 -23.88 -0.29
N SER A 574 6.14 -23.86 0.35
CA SER A 574 6.54 -24.81 1.41
C SER A 574 5.81 -24.63 2.74
N ASP A 575 5.12 -23.49 2.93
CA ASP A 575 4.39 -23.17 4.16
C ASP A 575 2.95 -23.69 4.13
N ILE A 576 2.52 -24.27 2.98
CA ILE A 576 1.14 -24.75 2.78
C ILE A 576 1.01 -26.17 3.28
N VAL A 577 0.13 -26.37 4.24
CA VAL A 577 -0.26 -27.68 4.74
C VAL A 577 -1.63 -28.05 4.21
N TYR A 578 -1.79 -29.27 3.71
CA TYR A 578 -3.03 -29.72 3.12
C TYR A 578 -3.82 -30.65 4.06
N ALA A 579 -5.13 -30.48 4.13
CA ALA A 579 -6.04 -31.38 4.80
C ALA A 579 -7.36 -31.49 4.01
N THR A 580 -8.01 -32.65 4.14
CA THR A 580 -9.31 -32.92 3.50
C THR A 580 -10.35 -33.17 4.61
N PRO A 581 -11.29 -32.26 4.86
CA PRO A 581 -12.39 -32.47 5.78
C PRO A 581 -13.14 -33.74 5.41
N ALA A 582 -13.59 -34.48 6.40
CA ALA A 582 -14.36 -35.69 6.19
C ALA A 582 -15.56 -35.73 7.15
N ALA A 583 -16.68 -36.22 6.67
CA ALA A 583 -17.86 -36.38 7.50
C ALA A 583 -17.51 -37.18 8.77
N ALA A 584 -18.08 -36.79 9.89
CA ALA A 584 -17.90 -37.51 11.14
C ALA A 584 -18.42 -38.96 10.98
N VAL A 585 -17.58 -39.95 11.28
CA VAL A 585 -18.02 -41.36 11.30
C VAL A 585 -19.02 -41.52 12.43
N ALA A 586 -20.18 -42.06 12.11
CA ALA A 586 -21.22 -42.40 13.10
C ALA A 586 -20.64 -43.29 14.22
N LYS A 587 -21.08 -43.06 15.45
CA LYS A 587 -20.58 -43.80 16.60
C LYS A 587 -21.41 -45.05 16.84
N PRO A 588 -20.80 -46.20 17.07
CA PRO A 588 -21.52 -47.37 17.58
C PRO A 588 -22.05 -47.06 19.00
N LYS A 589 -23.27 -47.45 19.31
CA LYS A 589 -23.85 -47.36 20.64
C LYS A 589 -23.80 -48.75 21.29
N ILE A 590 -23.16 -48.89 22.43
CA ILE A 590 -23.24 -50.17 23.21
C ILE A 590 -24.66 -50.35 23.65
N THR A 591 -25.30 -51.41 23.21
CA THR A 591 -26.68 -51.79 23.51
C THR A 591 -26.78 -52.80 24.67
N LYS A 592 -25.72 -53.58 24.89
CA LYS A 592 -25.62 -54.54 25.99
C LYS A 592 -24.21 -54.60 26.54
N ALA A 593 -24.07 -54.55 27.85
CA ALA A 593 -22.84 -54.84 28.57
C ALA A 593 -23.14 -55.76 29.73
N GLN A 594 -23.09 -57.08 29.46
CA GLN A 594 -23.45 -58.09 30.41
C GLN A 594 -22.22 -58.65 31.14
N ALA A 595 -22.22 -58.49 32.45
CA ALA A 595 -21.16 -58.98 33.31
C ALA A 595 -21.16 -60.51 33.41
N GLY A 596 -19.99 -61.11 33.39
CA GLY A 596 -19.71 -62.52 33.63
C GLY A 596 -18.47 -62.71 34.50
N ASN A 597 -18.06 -63.91 34.73
CA ASN A 597 -16.89 -64.25 35.56
C ASN A 597 -15.61 -63.85 34.76
N GLY A 598 -14.92 -62.85 35.28
CA GLY A 598 -13.67 -62.29 34.62
C GLY A 598 -13.90 -61.71 33.25
N GLN A 599 -15.13 -61.40 32.84
CA GLN A 599 -15.45 -60.92 31.52
C GLN A 599 -16.70 -60.05 31.45
N VAL A 600 -16.87 -59.33 30.36
CA VAL A 600 -18.10 -58.60 30.00
C VAL A 600 -18.41 -58.85 28.56
N ALA A 601 -19.64 -59.29 28.27
CA ALA A 601 -20.14 -59.41 26.93
C ALA A 601 -20.71 -58.09 26.44
N LEU A 602 -20.19 -57.53 25.38
CA LEU A 602 -20.62 -56.30 24.76
C LEU A 602 -21.33 -56.55 23.44
N ASN A 603 -22.45 -55.85 23.21
CA ASN A 603 -23.07 -55.73 21.90
C ASN A 603 -23.26 -54.26 21.61
N TRP A 604 -23.17 -53.86 20.35
CA TRP A 604 -23.35 -52.48 19.91
C TRP A 604 -24.07 -52.39 18.55
N THR A 605 -24.51 -51.16 18.22
CA THR A 605 -25.20 -50.92 16.94
C THR A 605 -24.21 -50.95 15.79
N SER A 606 -24.61 -51.51 14.67
CA SER A 606 -23.84 -51.45 13.42
C SER A 606 -23.76 -49.99 12.95
N VAL A 607 -22.65 -49.65 12.31
CA VAL A 607 -22.43 -48.39 11.63
C VAL A 607 -22.30 -48.69 10.15
N SER A 608 -23.08 -47.99 9.32
CA SER A 608 -23.05 -48.18 7.87
C SER A 608 -21.67 -47.95 7.31
N GLY A 609 -21.17 -48.86 6.47
CA GLY A 609 -19.82 -48.80 5.88
C GLY A 609 -18.67 -49.11 6.85
N ALA A 610 -18.96 -49.51 8.10
CA ALA A 610 -17.90 -49.90 9.03
C ALA A 610 -17.30 -51.25 8.61
N THR A 611 -16.00 -51.26 8.41
CA THR A 611 -15.22 -52.48 8.10
C THR A 611 -14.60 -53.11 9.34
N ASN A 612 -14.49 -52.35 10.43
CA ASN A 612 -13.93 -52.81 11.70
C ASN A 612 -14.46 -51.98 12.88
N TYR A 613 -14.40 -52.56 14.08
CA TYR A 613 -14.72 -51.94 15.36
C TYR A 613 -13.56 -52.14 16.30
N ALA A 614 -13.15 -51.07 17.02
CA ALA A 614 -12.18 -51.13 18.10
C ALA A 614 -12.89 -50.98 19.44
N VAL A 615 -12.77 -51.98 20.29
CA VAL A 615 -13.35 -52.02 21.63
C VAL A 615 -12.30 -51.53 22.63
N TYR A 616 -12.71 -50.62 23.46
CA TYR A 616 -11.83 -50.04 24.51
C TYR A 616 -12.38 -50.35 25.87
N THR A 617 -11.46 -50.55 26.81
CA THR A 617 -11.72 -50.52 28.24
C THR A 617 -11.17 -49.23 28.85
N TYR A 618 -11.90 -48.76 29.86
CA TYR A 618 -11.52 -47.55 30.63
C TYR A 618 -11.46 -47.91 32.11
N LEU A 619 -10.31 -47.76 32.72
CA LEU A 619 -10.08 -48.02 34.13
C LEU A 619 -9.07 -47.00 34.72
N ASN A 620 -9.39 -46.44 35.89
CA ASN A 620 -8.51 -45.50 36.61
C ASN A 620 -7.97 -44.37 35.75
N GLY A 621 -8.82 -43.76 34.93
CA GLY A 621 -8.43 -42.66 34.05
C GLY A 621 -7.73 -43.05 32.74
N LYS A 622 -7.47 -44.32 32.51
CA LYS A 622 -6.72 -44.82 31.34
C LYS A 622 -7.58 -45.66 30.38
N TRP A 623 -7.39 -45.40 29.10
CA TRP A 623 -7.96 -46.21 28.04
C TRP A 623 -7.00 -47.31 27.59
N SER A 624 -7.49 -48.49 27.38
CA SER A 624 -6.78 -49.60 26.77
C SER A 624 -7.62 -50.24 25.68
N VAL A 625 -6.98 -50.72 24.60
CA VAL A 625 -7.69 -51.47 23.54
C VAL A 625 -7.93 -52.89 24.02
N ALA A 626 -9.18 -53.29 24.10
CA ALA A 626 -9.57 -54.65 24.43
C ALA A 626 -9.47 -55.57 23.22
N GLY A 627 -9.67 -55.05 22.02
CA GLY A 627 -9.57 -55.83 20.77
C GLY A 627 -10.31 -55.20 19.60
N TYR A 628 -10.17 -55.82 18.45
CA TYR A 628 -10.82 -55.42 17.20
C TYR A 628 -11.82 -56.47 16.75
N ARG A 629 -12.92 -56.06 16.12
CA ARG A 629 -13.98 -56.95 15.61
C ARG A 629 -14.54 -56.43 14.28
N THR A 630 -14.94 -57.33 13.44
CA THR A 630 -15.72 -57.02 12.22
C THR A 630 -17.24 -57.17 12.46
N SER A 631 -17.62 -57.80 13.56
CA SER A 631 -19.00 -57.97 14.03
C SER A 631 -19.34 -56.98 15.14
N THR A 632 -20.62 -56.91 15.52
CA THR A 632 -21.17 -55.95 16.50
C THR A 632 -21.20 -56.46 17.95
N GLY A 633 -20.37 -57.48 18.25
CA GLY A 633 -20.30 -58.05 19.61
C GLY A 633 -18.90 -58.52 19.97
N MET A 634 -18.57 -58.50 21.26
CA MET A 634 -17.30 -58.97 21.79
C MET A 634 -17.40 -59.36 23.24
N TYR A 635 -16.80 -60.48 23.62
CA TYR A 635 -16.49 -60.78 25.04
C TYR A 635 -15.14 -60.12 25.36
N VAL A 636 -15.14 -59.22 26.31
CA VAL A 636 -13.93 -58.62 26.89
C VAL A 636 -13.55 -59.45 28.09
N THR A 637 -12.49 -60.22 27.98
CA THR A 637 -12.01 -61.20 28.98
C THR A 637 -10.79 -60.68 29.74
N GLY A 638 -10.38 -61.40 30.82
CA GLY A 638 -9.20 -61.02 31.63
C GLY A 638 -9.49 -59.86 32.59
N LEU A 639 -10.76 -59.60 32.87
CA LEU A 639 -11.19 -58.56 33.78
C LEU A 639 -11.21 -59.04 35.21
N THR A 640 -10.92 -58.20 36.18
CA THR A 640 -11.00 -58.51 37.62
C THR A 640 -12.41 -58.39 38.13
N ASN A 641 -12.94 -59.44 38.71
CA ASN A 641 -14.29 -59.43 39.33
C ASN A 641 -14.35 -58.38 40.45
N GLY A 642 -15.51 -57.72 40.54
CA GLY A 642 -15.73 -56.65 41.53
C GLY A 642 -15.17 -55.25 41.14
N VAL A 643 -14.40 -55.18 40.04
CA VAL A 643 -13.85 -53.91 39.55
C VAL A 643 -14.74 -53.35 38.43
N LYS A 644 -15.13 -52.06 38.58
CA LYS A 644 -15.98 -51.39 37.58
C LYS A 644 -15.15 -50.90 36.42
N TYR A 645 -15.38 -51.46 35.20
CA TYR A 645 -14.78 -51.03 33.97
C TYR A 645 -15.74 -50.21 33.14
N GLY A 646 -15.21 -49.15 32.46
CA GLY A 646 -15.92 -48.48 31.37
C GLY A 646 -15.58 -49.14 30.02
N PHE A 647 -16.51 -49.13 29.10
CA PHE A 647 -16.40 -49.68 27.75
C PHE A 647 -16.85 -48.68 26.72
N ALA A 648 -16.12 -48.56 25.63
CA ALA A 648 -16.53 -47.79 24.47
C ALA A 648 -16.09 -48.46 23.18
N VAL A 649 -16.78 -48.18 22.10
CA VAL A 649 -16.50 -48.80 20.81
C VAL A 649 -16.33 -47.70 19.75
N LYS A 650 -15.34 -47.83 18.88
CA LYS A 650 -15.19 -47.05 17.66
C LYS A 650 -15.53 -47.89 16.45
N ALA A 651 -16.10 -47.26 15.43
CA ALA A 651 -16.26 -47.86 14.10
C ALA A 651 -15.19 -47.27 13.15
N TYR A 652 -14.68 -48.11 12.26
CA TYR A 652 -13.74 -47.72 11.21
C TYR A 652 -14.47 -47.67 9.88
N VAL A 653 -14.60 -46.47 9.28
CA VAL A 653 -15.30 -46.26 8.02
C VAL A 653 -14.41 -45.43 7.11
N ASN A 654 -14.15 -45.88 5.89
CA ASN A 654 -13.40 -45.17 4.87
C ASN A 654 -12.07 -44.60 5.37
N GLY A 655 -11.30 -45.42 6.11
CA GLY A 655 -9.99 -44.96 6.59
C GLY A 655 -10.01 -44.19 7.90
N THR A 656 -11.17 -43.95 8.50
CA THR A 656 -11.30 -43.06 9.67
C THR A 656 -12.05 -43.73 10.80
N TRP A 657 -11.54 -43.62 12.05
CA TRP A 657 -12.22 -44.12 13.24
C TRP A 657 -13.22 -43.08 13.77
N SER A 658 -14.39 -43.53 14.20
CA SER A 658 -15.34 -42.69 14.92
C SER A 658 -14.72 -42.13 16.24
N ALA A 659 -15.18 -40.97 16.68
CA ALA A 659 -14.76 -40.41 17.96
C ALA A 659 -15.39 -41.14 19.14
N ILE A 660 -14.77 -41.12 20.34
CA ILE A 660 -15.38 -41.48 21.63
C ILE A 660 -15.55 -40.17 22.44
N SER A 661 -16.70 -40.03 23.07
CA SER A 661 -16.98 -39.00 24.09
C SER A 661 -17.28 -39.69 25.44
N SER A 662 -17.27 -38.94 26.51
CA SER A 662 -17.61 -39.44 27.85
C SER A 662 -19.02 -40.04 27.92
N SER A 663 -19.95 -39.53 27.12
CA SER A 663 -21.33 -40.08 27.00
C SER A 663 -21.40 -41.41 26.30
N ASP A 664 -20.35 -41.85 25.61
CA ASP A 664 -20.33 -43.14 24.88
C ASP A 664 -19.84 -44.29 25.80
N ILE A 665 -19.46 -44.01 27.06
CA ILE A 665 -18.91 -45.00 27.97
C ILE A 665 -20.05 -45.73 28.71
N VAL A 666 -20.09 -47.02 28.55
CA VAL A 666 -20.99 -47.91 29.32
C VAL A 666 -20.17 -48.65 30.38
N TYR A 667 -20.67 -48.68 31.60
CA TYR A 667 -19.97 -49.30 32.71
C TYR A 667 -20.56 -50.66 33.04
N ALA A 668 -19.69 -51.63 33.35
CA ALA A 668 -20.07 -52.91 33.89
C ALA A 668 -19.02 -53.42 34.89
N THR A 669 -19.45 -54.26 35.86
CA THR A 669 -18.62 -54.85 36.87
C THR A 669 -18.64 -56.36 36.72
N PRO A 670 -17.56 -56.98 36.20
CA PRO A 670 -17.47 -58.45 36.19
C PRO A 670 -17.71 -59.03 37.58
N ALA A 671 -18.40 -60.14 37.65
CA ALA A 671 -18.69 -60.82 38.91
C ALA A 671 -18.33 -62.31 38.79
N ALA A 672 -17.77 -62.90 39.84
CA ALA A 672 -17.50 -64.32 39.88
C ALA A 672 -18.82 -65.10 39.66
N GLY A 673 -18.80 -66.01 38.73
CA GLY A 673 -19.92 -66.96 38.56
C GLY A 673 -20.15 -67.73 39.86
N SER A 674 -21.40 -67.77 40.33
CA SER A 674 -21.76 -68.61 41.50
C SER A 674 -21.39 -70.04 41.20
N ALA A 675 -20.85 -70.76 42.20
CA ALA A 675 -20.64 -72.22 42.10
C ALA A 675 -21.98 -72.95 41.69
N LYS A 676 -21.88 -73.90 40.79
CA LYS A 676 -23.07 -74.66 40.32
C LYS A 676 -23.31 -75.82 41.21
N PRO A 677 -24.59 -76.23 41.44
CA PRO A 677 -24.91 -77.53 42.05
C PRO A 677 -24.40 -78.64 41.14
N VAL A 678 -23.74 -79.64 41.67
CA VAL A 678 -23.41 -80.90 40.98
C VAL A 678 -24.27 -82.00 41.51
N ILE A 679 -25.00 -82.71 40.64
CA ILE A 679 -25.78 -83.83 40.98
C ILE A 679 -24.83 -84.98 41.40
N THR A 680 -24.88 -85.40 42.67
CA THR A 680 -23.99 -86.44 43.25
C THR A 680 -24.67 -87.83 43.29
N LYS A 681 -25.98 -87.83 43.18
CA LYS A 681 -26.76 -89.05 43.09
C LYS A 681 -28.01 -88.89 42.23
N ALA A 682 -28.25 -89.81 41.31
CA ALA A 682 -29.49 -89.91 40.53
C ALA A 682 -29.89 -91.43 40.48
N GLN A 683 -30.75 -91.79 41.32
CA GLN A 683 -31.16 -93.27 41.51
C GLN A 683 -32.60 -93.50 41.06
N GLY A 684 -32.76 -94.33 40.06
CA GLY A 684 -34.05 -94.76 39.59
C GLY A 684 -34.79 -95.66 40.63
N GLN A 685 -36.06 -95.35 40.81
CA GLN A 685 -36.98 -96.06 41.60
C GLN A 685 -38.31 -96.24 40.84
N ASN A 686 -39.29 -97.01 41.37
CA ASN A 686 -40.56 -97.18 40.68
C ASN A 686 -41.30 -95.85 40.46
N GLY A 687 -41.39 -95.41 39.20
CA GLY A 687 -42.06 -94.17 38.76
C GLY A 687 -41.39 -92.92 39.18
N GLN A 688 -40.14 -92.94 39.70
CA GLN A 688 -39.43 -91.75 40.18
C GLN A 688 -37.91 -91.87 40.12
N VAL A 689 -37.20 -90.77 40.28
CA VAL A 689 -35.73 -90.73 40.43
C VAL A 689 -35.38 -89.87 41.68
N ALA A 690 -34.61 -90.48 42.60
CA ALA A 690 -34.07 -89.75 43.74
C ALA A 690 -32.78 -88.98 43.31
N LEU A 691 -32.79 -87.72 43.43
CA LEU A 691 -31.66 -86.80 43.13
C LEU A 691 -31.10 -86.19 44.45
N ASN A 692 -29.76 -86.20 44.51
CA ASN A 692 -29.00 -85.35 45.50
C ASN A 692 -27.97 -84.58 44.73
N TRP A 693 -27.64 -83.33 45.21
CA TRP A 693 -26.63 -82.48 44.61
C TRP A 693 -25.83 -81.71 45.71
N THR A 694 -24.72 -81.13 45.30
CA THR A 694 -23.88 -80.35 46.22
C THR A 694 -24.53 -79.04 46.61
N SER A 695 -24.39 -78.65 47.83
CA SER A 695 -24.84 -77.35 48.26
C SER A 695 -24.00 -76.28 47.60
N VAL A 696 -24.62 -75.17 47.21
CA VAL A 696 -23.97 -73.99 46.70
C VAL A 696 -24.01 -72.88 47.81
N ASN A 697 -22.88 -72.34 48.19
CA ASN A 697 -22.82 -71.35 49.26
C ASN A 697 -23.62 -70.10 48.84
N GLY A 698 -24.51 -69.60 49.67
CA GLY A 698 -25.40 -68.47 49.42
C GLY A 698 -26.61 -68.81 48.56
N ALA A 699 -26.85 -70.12 48.20
CA ALA A 699 -28.03 -70.51 47.51
C ALA A 699 -29.25 -70.46 48.43
N THR A 700 -30.25 -69.69 48.01
CA THR A 700 -31.55 -69.62 48.73
C THR A 700 -32.61 -70.62 48.18
N ASN A 701 -32.34 -71.08 46.98
CA ASN A 701 -33.24 -72.01 46.29
C ASN A 701 -32.54 -72.85 45.21
N TYR A 702 -33.08 -74.03 44.83
CA TYR A 702 -32.60 -74.83 43.71
C TYR A 702 -33.81 -75.18 42.81
N ALA A 703 -33.61 -75.02 41.48
CA ALA A 703 -34.58 -75.44 40.47
C ALA A 703 -34.08 -76.74 39.80
N VAL A 704 -34.85 -77.75 39.87
CA VAL A 704 -34.60 -79.13 39.31
C VAL A 704 -35.31 -79.21 37.98
N TYR A 705 -34.61 -79.65 36.94
CA TYR A 705 -35.12 -79.81 35.62
C TYR A 705 -35.00 -81.25 35.18
N THR A 706 -35.96 -81.72 34.35
CA THR A 706 -35.89 -82.92 33.65
C THR A 706 -35.69 -82.65 32.15
N TYR A 707 -34.94 -83.51 31.47
CA TYR A 707 -34.68 -83.45 30.04
C TYR A 707 -35.08 -84.77 29.38
N LEU A 708 -36.06 -84.72 28.43
CA LEU A 708 -36.55 -85.88 27.66
C LEU A 708 -36.90 -85.44 26.23
N ASN A 709 -36.42 -86.18 25.23
CA ASN A 709 -36.69 -85.96 23.82
C ASN A 709 -36.44 -84.55 23.34
N GLY A 710 -35.29 -83.93 23.76
CA GLY A 710 -34.88 -82.57 23.38
C GLY A 710 -35.56 -81.46 24.12
N LYS A 711 -36.45 -81.75 25.08
CA LYS A 711 -37.17 -80.69 25.82
C LYS A 711 -36.84 -80.72 27.29
N TRP A 712 -36.69 -79.51 27.82
CA TRP A 712 -36.53 -79.33 29.28
C TRP A 712 -37.88 -79.04 29.93
N SER A 713 -38.14 -79.69 31.10
CA SER A 713 -39.31 -79.41 31.92
C SER A 713 -38.87 -79.15 33.38
N LEU A 714 -39.46 -78.17 34.04
CA LEU A 714 -39.21 -77.90 35.46
C LEU A 714 -39.86 -78.98 36.29
N ALA A 715 -39.02 -79.69 37.03
CA ALA A 715 -39.54 -80.72 37.93
C ALA A 715 -39.98 -80.15 39.29
N GLY A 716 -39.37 -79.01 39.67
CA GLY A 716 -39.77 -78.29 40.88
C GLY A 716 -38.68 -77.50 41.57
N TYR A 717 -38.96 -76.74 42.58
CA TYR A 717 -38.04 -76.00 43.38
C TYR A 717 -37.75 -76.64 44.74
N ARG A 718 -36.52 -76.48 45.28
CA ARG A 718 -36.17 -77.00 46.64
C ARG A 718 -35.19 -75.96 47.34
N THR A 719 -35.29 -75.88 48.64
CA THR A 719 -34.35 -75.25 49.48
C THR A 719 -33.29 -76.24 49.99
N ALA A 720 -33.56 -77.54 50.00
CA ALA A 720 -32.66 -78.63 50.32
C ALA A 720 -31.92 -79.13 49.09
N THR A 721 -30.85 -79.91 49.28
CA THR A 721 -29.97 -80.48 48.24
C THR A 721 -30.37 -81.84 47.73
N GLY A 722 -31.65 -82.15 47.81
CA GLY A 722 -32.22 -83.44 47.30
C GLY A 722 -33.69 -83.26 46.92
N MET A 723 -34.13 -84.12 45.96
CA MET A 723 -35.50 -84.16 45.46
C MET A 723 -35.83 -85.55 44.86
N TYR A 724 -37.02 -86.05 45.18
CA TYR A 724 -37.60 -87.14 44.40
C TYR A 724 -38.40 -86.54 43.24
N VAL A 725 -37.90 -86.78 41.99
CA VAL A 725 -38.68 -86.45 40.80
C VAL A 725 -39.62 -87.58 40.49
N THR A 726 -40.92 -87.40 40.63
CA THR A 726 -42.01 -88.37 40.52
C THR A 726 -42.75 -88.21 39.23
N GLY A 727 -43.63 -89.22 38.90
CA GLY A 727 -44.46 -89.23 37.69
C GLY A 727 -43.64 -89.56 36.43
N LEU A 728 -42.50 -90.23 36.54
CA LEU A 728 -41.70 -90.66 35.49
C LEU A 728 -42.07 -92.11 34.96
N THR A 729 -41.95 -92.37 33.68
CA THR A 729 -42.27 -93.70 33.09
C THR A 729 -41.05 -94.60 33.29
N ASN A 730 -41.30 -95.78 33.86
CA ASN A 730 -40.29 -96.83 34.04
C ASN A 730 -39.71 -97.28 32.71
N GLY A 731 -38.43 -97.54 32.65
CA GLY A 731 -37.73 -97.95 31.50
C GLY A 731 -37.33 -96.73 30.54
N VAL A 732 -37.79 -95.54 30.77
CA VAL A 732 -37.46 -94.37 29.95
C VAL A 732 -36.29 -93.56 30.65
N LYS A 733 -35.24 -93.27 29.88
CA LYS A 733 -34.04 -92.54 30.36
C LYS A 733 -34.34 -91.03 30.35
N TYR A 734 -34.28 -90.41 31.50
CA TYR A 734 -34.43 -88.97 31.69
C TYR A 734 -33.06 -88.33 32.03
N GLY A 735 -32.78 -87.09 31.48
CA GLY A 735 -31.68 -86.27 31.94
C GLY A 735 -32.14 -85.32 33.09
N PHE A 736 -31.32 -85.01 34.02
CA PHE A 736 -31.58 -84.14 35.14
C PHE A 736 -30.48 -83.10 35.29
N ALA A 737 -30.86 -81.82 35.57
CA ALA A 737 -29.93 -80.76 35.90
C ALA A 737 -30.52 -79.87 37.03
N VAL A 738 -29.66 -79.22 37.77
CA VAL A 738 -30.09 -78.39 38.91
C VAL A 738 -29.45 -77.02 38.80
N LYS A 739 -30.25 -75.96 38.96
CA LYS A 739 -29.77 -74.60 39.13
C LYS A 739 -29.83 -74.18 40.59
N ALA A 740 -28.86 -73.34 41.05
CA ALA A 740 -28.92 -72.64 42.33
C ALA A 740 -29.30 -71.21 42.13
N TYR A 741 -30.16 -70.69 42.97
CA TYR A 741 -30.48 -69.25 43.05
C TYR A 741 -29.55 -68.56 44.06
N VAL A 742 -28.63 -67.76 43.60
CA VAL A 742 -27.61 -67.18 44.41
C VAL A 742 -27.56 -65.68 44.12
N ASN A 743 -27.66 -64.79 45.13
CA ASN A 743 -27.55 -63.33 44.97
C ASN A 743 -28.50 -62.76 43.89
N GLY A 744 -29.76 -63.26 43.85
CA GLY A 744 -30.77 -62.74 42.91
C GLY A 744 -30.73 -63.36 41.48
N ALA A 745 -29.85 -64.27 41.23
CA ALA A 745 -29.70 -64.90 39.90
C ALA A 745 -29.60 -66.43 39.98
N TRP A 746 -30.16 -67.17 38.97
CA TRP A 746 -30.01 -68.61 38.81
C TRP A 746 -28.65 -68.90 38.13
N THR A 747 -27.97 -70.00 38.65
CA THR A 747 -26.81 -70.53 37.95
C THR A 747 -27.18 -71.11 36.56
N SER A 748 -26.24 -71.02 35.61
CA SER A 748 -26.49 -71.64 34.28
C SER A 748 -26.33 -73.12 34.34
N ILE A 749 -27.06 -73.83 33.44
CA ILE A 749 -26.88 -75.28 33.12
C ILE A 749 -26.13 -75.38 31.82
N THR A 750 -25.13 -76.22 31.77
CA THR A 750 -24.43 -76.62 30.55
C THR A 750 -24.71 -78.12 30.29
N SER A 751 -24.38 -78.56 29.12
CA SER A 751 -24.58 -80.01 28.74
C SER A 751 -23.82 -80.93 29.70
N SER A 752 -22.72 -80.53 30.25
CA SER A 752 -21.91 -81.24 31.25
C SER A 752 -22.59 -81.37 32.63
N ASP A 753 -23.60 -80.57 32.90
CA ASP A 753 -24.34 -80.61 34.15
C ASP A 753 -25.52 -81.62 34.16
N ILE A 754 -25.75 -82.28 33.06
CA ILE A 754 -26.87 -83.22 32.91
C ILE A 754 -26.47 -84.65 33.38
N VAL A 755 -27.17 -85.17 34.34
CA VAL A 755 -26.99 -86.50 34.82
C VAL A 755 -28.26 -87.28 34.40
N TYR A 756 -28.01 -88.49 33.88
CA TYR A 756 -29.10 -89.32 33.37
C TYR A 756 -29.44 -90.50 34.31
N ALA A 757 -30.70 -90.77 34.52
CA ALA A 757 -31.19 -91.95 35.26
C ALA A 757 -32.49 -92.53 34.65
N THR A 758 -32.73 -93.80 34.83
CA THR A 758 -33.94 -94.54 34.35
C THR A 758 -34.74 -95.08 35.53
N PRO A 759 -35.99 -94.63 35.72
CA PRO A 759 -36.89 -95.24 36.69
C PRO A 759 -37.07 -96.73 36.47
N THR A 760 -37.02 -97.59 37.47
CA THR A 760 -37.17 -99.05 37.35
C THR A 760 -38.18 -99.55 38.32
N ALA A 761 -39.10 -100.42 37.82
CA ALA A 761 -40.05 -101.05 38.68
C ALA A 761 -39.33 -102.02 39.67
N ASN A 762 -39.51 -101.79 40.94
CA ASN A 762 -39.02 -102.53 42.09
C ASN A 762 -37.91 -103.59 41.84
N LYS A 763 -36.69 -103.18 41.86
CA LYS A 763 -35.49 -104.00 42.20
C LYS A 763 -34.61 -103.18 43.13
N SER A 764 -34.40 -103.79 44.27
CA SER A 764 -33.57 -103.19 45.33
C SER A 764 -32.08 -103.40 44.98
N GLU A 765 -31.58 -102.58 44.05
CA GLU A 765 -30.13 -102.38 43.80
C GLU A 765 -29.86 -101.00 43.42
N ILE A 766 -28.95 -100.39 44.13
CA ILE A 766 -28.44 -99.07 43.89
C ILE A 766 -27.45 -99.15 42.71
N SER A 767 -27.93 -98.78 41.48
CA SER A 767 -27.00 -98.59 40.34
C SER A 767 -26.56 -97.15 40.27
N PHE A 768 -25.28 -96.96 40.29
CA PHE A 768 -24.71 -95.66 39.92
C PHE A 768 -24.82 -95.53 38.42
N VAL A 769 -25.34 -94.40 37.94
CA VAL A 769 -25.46 -94.13 36.51
C VAL A 769 -24.10 -93.59 36.06
N ASP A 770 -23.49 -94.22 35.14
CA ASP A 770 -22.26 -93.84 34.47
C ASP A 770 -22.59 -92.56 33.64
N THR A 771 -21.77 -91.55 33.80
CA THR A 771 -21.85 -90.32 33.02
C THR A 771 -21.46 -90.67 31.56
N GLN A 772 -22.47 -90.85 30.69
CA GLN A 772 -22.19 -90.97 29.26
C GLN A 772 -21.75 -89.68 28.66
N GLU A 773 -20.75 -89.74 27.84
CA GLU A 773 -20.30 -88.58 26.97
C GLU A 773 -21.48 -88.16 26.11
N LEU A 774 -21.86 -86.92 26.23
CA LEU A 774 -22.86 -86.31 25.33
C LEU A 774 -22.13 -85.92 24.02
N ASP A 775 -22.79 -86.25 22.95
CA ASP A 775 -22.43 -85.82 21.63
C ASP A 775 -22.25 -84.34 21.57
N SER A 776 -21.18 -83.87 20.98
CA SER A 776 -20.67 -82.49 20.90
C SER A 776 -21.62 -81.48 20.19
N THR A 777 -22.85 -81.83 19.90
CA THR A 777 -23.83 -81.16 19.06
C THR A 777 -24.95 -80.43 19.82
N VAL A 778 -24.97 -80.50 21.18
CA VAL A 778 -26.08 -79.85 21.89
C VAL A 778 -25.69 -78.37 22.19
N ASP A 779 -26.35 -77.49 21.45
CA ASP A 779 -26.28 -76.06 21.66
C ASP A 779 -26.58 -75.62 23.11
N ILE A 780 -25.83 -74.69 23.62
CA ILE A 780 -26.10 -74.07 24.90
C ILE A 780 -27.51 -73.45 24.86
N ILE A 781 -28.42 -74.00 25.57
CA ILE A 781 -29.77 -73.45 25.69
C ILE A 781 -29.72 -72.31 26.65
N ASP A 782 -29.89 -71.13 26.15
CA ASP A 782 -30.04 -69.89 26.97
C ASP A 782 -31.44 -69.88 27.59
N PHE A 783 -31.48 -70.07 28.85
CA PHE A 783 -32.72 -70.06 29.67
C PHE A 783 -32.93 -68.64 30.27
N SER A 784 -32.71 -67.64 29.48
CA SER A 784 -32.94 -66.20 29.99
C SER A 784 -34.43 -65.83 29.91
N VAL A 785 -35.33 -66.73 29.54
CA VAL A 785 -36.79 -66.41 29.52
C VAL A 785 -37.58 -67.53 30.25
N VAL A 786 -37.85 -67.30 31.51
CA VAL A 786 -39.12 -67.49 32.24
C VAL A 786 -38.96 -66.99 33.66
N ALA A 787 -39.68 -65.86 33.93
CA ALA A 787 -40.15 -65.23 35.17
C ALA A 787 -39.24 -65.18 36.35
#